data_d2360f96726c5685526d6183cb4cc4c4
#
_entry.id   d2360f96726c5685526d6183cb4cc4c4
#
_cell.length_a   1.000
_cell.length_b   1.000
_cell.length_c   1.000
_cell.angle_alpha   90.00
_cell.angle_beta   90.00
_cell.angle_gamma   90.00
#
_symmetry.space_group_name_H-M   'P 1'
#
loop_
_entity.id
_entity.type
_entity.pdbx_description
1 polymer ?
#
loop_
_entity_poly.entity_id
_entity_poly.type
_entity_poly.pdbx_seq_one_letter_code
_entity_poly.pdbx_strand_id
1 'polypeptide(L)'
;MKKMDLGKDNINHLLLSFAIPCVISMLINSVYNIVDQIFIGKGVGTLGNAATNVIFPLVIIFNATAGLIGNGAAANLSLKLGEGKKEEGGKIIGSAVTTSILVAVILSILSYLFLPQLVYFFGCTKNVYPYAIDYGRIIILGAPFMIIYSSLSQLIRADGSPKYSMILLVVGAVLNIILDPIFIFCFHMGVKGGAIATVIGQIVSFLMAIFYLKKVKSVSINKKSFVIDKTIFRTLGLGLSSFITQITVLALFIFMNNMMTKYGIHTKYGADIPLSVYGVISKLNSLYISTILGISIGSQPIIGFNYGAENYDRVKKVLKKVLQINFIVGLVFNIIFYLFPQQLVSIFISKIDPNYPLFMEFAVLICHNFLLLMGLNFLEMTTSIVVQSLGNVKKATAVSFIRQIILFIPIACFMCIVLDKGIYGVLEAGPIADGITFFIAIFIFGSEYQKLSSSGLDKENTSVSVLLEKGSTLEKKMVITISREYGSGGRYVGKLLAESLNIPFYDKELIHLTSQSSGLGEEYIKKTEQKLSTAKFEGNNDDRIFLSEEKVIKKLAKNSCVIVGRCADYILKDNPDVISIFLYSDEESKVKRAVKYYHIEEKDARKKIKKINQERAKHYLYYTNRKWMNFDNYDFILNVDTLGVEESAKFILEYVLRSKK
;
A
#
# COMPACT_ATOMS: atom_id res chain seq x y z
N MET A 1 -16.35 22.99 5.46
CA MET A 1 -14.92 22.65 5.52
C MET A 1 -14.33 22.76 4.12
N LYS A 2 -13.23 23.50 3.97
CA LYS A 2 -12.54 23.63 2.68
C LYS A 2 -12.13 22.23 2.18
N LYS A 3 -12.42 21.91 0.94
CA LYS A 3 -12.06 20.61 0.34
C LYS A 3 -10.53 20.54 0.28
N MET A 4 -9.91 19.57 0.96
CA MET A 4 -8.46 19.37 0.94
C MET A 4 -8.05 18.80 -0.42
N ASP A 5 -7.06 19.41 -1.05
CA ASP A 5 -6.47 18.94 -2.29
C ASP A 5 -5.19 18.13 -1.98
N LEU A 6 -5.28 16.80 -2.11
CA LEU A 6 -4.16 15.89 -1.83
C LEU A 6 -2.95 16.15 -2.74
N GLY A 7 -3.19 16.71 -3.92
CA GLY A 7 -2.15 16.99 -4.92
C GLY A 7 -1.45 18.35 -4.73
N LYS A 8 -2.09 19.33 -4.07
CA LYS A 8 -1.60 20.73 -4.04
C LYS A 8 -1.35 21.28 -2.65
N ASP A 9 -2.16 20.91 -1.64
CA ASP A 9 -2.07 21.46 -0.28
C ASP A 9 -0.72 21.13 0.39
N ASN A 10 -0.35 21.92 1.40
CA ASN A 10 0.91 21.73 2.14
C ASN A 10 0.97 20.34 2.77
N ILE A 11 2.08 19.61 2.53
CA ILE A 11 2.28 18.23 2.98
C ILE A 11 2.19 18.11 4.50
N ASN A 12 2.72 19.06 5.27
CA ASN A 12 2.65 19.02 6.73
C ASN A 12 1.20 19.13 7.21
N HIS A 13 0.44 20.05 6.63
CA HIS A 13 -0.98 20.21 6.94
C HIS A 13 -1.79 18.97 6.58
N LEU A 14 -1.52 18.36 5.43
CA LEU A 14 -2.17 17.11 5.02
C LEU A 14 -1.82 15.97 5.98
N LEU A 15 -0.53 15.75 6.26
CA LEU A 15 -0.11 14.69 7.20
C LEU A 15 -0.74 14.85 8.56
N LEU A 16 -0.73 16.05 9.14
CA LEU A 16 -1.39 16.30 10.44
C LEU A 16 -2.90 16.05 10.37
N SER A 17 -3.54 16.48 9.28
CA SER A 17 -5.00 16.33 9.10
C SER A 17 -5.45 14.86 8.92
N PHE A 18 -4.59 13.99 8.42
CA PHE A 18 -4.89 12.58 8.21
C PHE A 18 -4.29 11.67 9.30
N ALA A 19 -3.03 11.92 9.71
CA ALA A 19 -2.35 11.08 10.68
C ALA A 19 -2.90 11.27 12.10
N ILE A 20 -3.13 12.52 12.57
CA ILE A 20 -3.63 12.75 13.94
C ILE A 20 -4.96 12.04 14.19
N PRO A 21 -6.02 12.19 13.36
CA PRO A 21 -7.26 11.45 13.55
C PRO A 21 -7.06 9.93 13.53
N CYS A 22 -6.13 9.44 12.71
CA CYS A 22 -5.85 8.02 12.62
C CYS A 22 -5.16 7.49 13.87
N VAL A 23 -4.14 8.20 14.38
CA VAL A 23 -3.45 7.86 15.64
C VAL A 23 -4.42 7.89 16.82
N ILE A 24 -5.25 8.92 16.93
CA ILE A 24 -6.26 9.02 18.00
C ILE A 24 -7.22 7.83 17.95
N SER A 25 -7.72 7.47 16.75
CA SER A 25 -8.61 6.32 16.59
C SER A 25 -7.97 5.01 17.05
N MET A 26 -6.70 4.79 16.69
CA MET A 26 -5.98 3.56 17.03
C MET A 26 -5.61 3.50 18.50
N LEU A 27 -5.19 4.63 19.10
CA LEU A 27 -4.91 4.70 20.53
C LEU A 27 -6.18 4.47 21.36
N ILE A 28 -7.29 5.11 21.01
CA ILE A 28 -8.58 4.89 21.69
C ILE A 28 -9.01 3.42 21.57
N ASN A 29 -8.81 2.81 20.40
CA ASN A 29 -9.11 1.39 20.22
C ASN A 29 -8.25 0.49 21.12
N SER A 30 -6.97 0.82 21.32
CA SER A 30 -6.09 0.07 22.25
C SER A 30 -6.50 0.29 23.71
N VAL A 31 -6.83 1.53 24.08
CA VAL A 31 -7.24 1.88 25.44
C VAL A 31 -8.58 1.24 25.81
N TYR A 32 -9.58 1.30 24.92
CA TYR A 32 -10.88 0.71 25.24
C TYR A 32 -10.79 -0.82 25.45
N ASN A 33 -9.97 -1.53 24.68
CA ASN A 33 -9.75 -2.98 24.90
C ASN A 33 -9.16 -3.29 26.28
N ILE A 34 -8.31 -2.39 26.80
CA ILE A 34 -7.75 -2.51 28.15
C ILE A 34 -8.85 -2.25 29.21
N VAL A 35 -9.65 -1.21 29.01
CA VAL A 35 -10.72 -0.79 29.94
C VAL A 35 -11.83 -1.86 30.01
N ASP A 36 -12.28 -2.40 28.88
CA ASP A 36 -13.25 -3.48 28.79
C ASP A 36 -12.78 -4.71 29.61
N GLN A 37 -11.53 -5.13 29.45
CA GLN A 37 -10.96 -6.22 30.26
C GLN A 37 -10.90 -5.93 31.76
N ILE A 38 -10.66 -4.67 32.15
CA ILE A 38 -10.67 -4.27 33.56
C ILE A 38 -12.10 -4.41 34.14
N PHE A 39 -13.11 -3.96 33.41
CA PHE A 39 -14.51 -4.06 33.86
C PHE A 39 -14.98 -5.51 33.94
N ILE A 40 -14.69 -6.34 32.94
CA ILE A 40 -15.03 -7.76 32.95
C ILE A 40 -14.28 -8.47 34.09
N GLY A 41 -12.99 -8.17 34.28
CA GLY A 41 -12.19 -8.75 35.37
C GLY A 41 -12.71 -8.40 36.77
N LYS A 42 -13.16 -7.16 36.97
CA LYS A 42 -13.76 -6.72 38.23
C LYS A 42 -15.19 -7.25 38.47
N GLY A 43 -15.97 -7.39 37.38
CA GLY A 43 -17.39 -7.79 37.48
C GLY A 43 -17.62 -9.29 37.45
N VAL A 44 -16.74 -10.07 36.82
CA VAL A 44 -16.92 -11.52 36.61
C VAL A 44 -15.73 -12.32 37.20
N GLY A 45 -14.61 -11.66 37.40
CA GLY A 45 -13.40 -12.29 37.89
C GLY A 45 -12.53 -12.92 36.80
N THR A 46 -11.63 -13.81 37.21
CA THR A 46 -10.63 -14.46 36.34
C THR A 46 -11.24 -15.29 35.21
N LEU A 47 -12.37 -15.95 35.44
CA LEU A 47 -13.05 -16.77 34.43
C LEU A 47 -13.64 -15.91 33.32
N GLY A 48 -14.12 -14.69 33.64
CA GLY A 48 -14.58 -13.73 32.64
C GLY A 48 -13.44 -13.23 31.73
N ASN A 49 -12.31 -12.87 32.32
CA ASN A 49 -11.12 -12.49 31.57
C ASN A 49 -10.58 -13.64 30.72
N ALA A 50 -10.57 -14.86 31.23
CA ALA A 50 -10.16 -16.03 30.47
C ALA A 50 -11.09 -16.25 29.26
N ALA A 51 -12.40 -16.05 29.40
CA ALA A 51 -13.38 -16.19 28.32
C ALA A 51 -13.13 -15.18 27.20
N THR A 52 -12.89 -13.91 27.52
CA THR A 52 -12.55 -12.89 26.51
C THR A 52 -11.25 -13.21 25.79
N ASN A 53 -10.23 -13.72 26.49
CA ASN A 53 -8.97 -14.12 25.88
C ASN A 53 -9.13 -15.31 24.92
N VAL A 54 -10.01 -16.27 25.23
CA VAL A 54 -10.33 -17.41 24.35
C VAL A 54 -11.03 -16.96 23.08
N ILE A 55 -11.87 -15.92 23.14
CA ILE A 55 -12.58 -15.38 21.96
C ILE A 55 -11.74 -14.39 21.17
N PHE A 56 -10.68 -13.83 21.77
CA PHE A 56 -9.83 -12.82 21.12
C PHE A 56 -9.24 -13.24 19.76
N PRO A 57 -8.76 -14.49 19.53
CA PRO A 57 -8.35 -14.97 18.22
C PRO A 57 -9.40 -14.78 17.12
N LEU A 58 -10.68 -15.03 17.46
CA LEU A 58 -11.79 -14.87 16.52
C LEU A 58 -12.00 -13.40 16.15
N VAL A 59 -11.90 -12.50 17.12
CA VAL A 59 -11.97 -11.04 16.89
C VAL A 59 -10.81 -10.56 15.99
N ILE A 60 -9.59 -11.12 16.16
CA ILE A 60 -8.47 -10.83 15.24
C ILE A 60 -8.79 -11.27 13.82
N ILE A 61 -9.39 -12.43 13.60
CA ILE A 61 -9.80 -12.92 12.27
C ILE A 61 -10.81 -11.96 11.64
N PHE A 62 -11.79 -11.46 12.41
CA PHE A 62 -12.76 -10.46 11.92
C PHE A 62 -12.07 -9.14 11.53
N ASN A 63 -11.14 -8.64 12.36
CA ASN A 63 -10.35 -7.45 12.06
C ASN A 63 -9.43 -7.64 10.85
N ALA A 64 -8.80 -8.81 10.72
CA ALA A 64 -7.98 -9.16 9.56
C ALA A 64 -8.81 -9.12 8.27
N THR A 65 -10.02 -9.69 8.31
CA THR A 65 -10.96 -9.69 7.18
C THR A 65 -11.42 -8.28 6.82
N ALA A 66 -11.72 -7.46 7.82
CA ALA A 66 -12.05 -6.05 7.61
C ALA A 66 -10.88 -5.27 6.99
N GLY A 67 -9.65 -5.56 7.42
CA GLY A 67 -8.41 -4.99 6.87
C GLY A 67 -8.13 -5.44 5.44
N LEU A 68 -8.39 -6.71 5.12
CA LEU A 68 -8.28 -7.26 3.77
C LEU A 68 -9.10 -6.45 2.77
N ILE A 69 -10.36 -6.20 3.10
CA ILE A 69 -11.28 -5.48 2.20
C ILE A 69 -11.04 -3.97 2.31
N GLY A 70 -11.00 -3.42 3.51
CA GLY A 70 -10.97 -1.98 3.75
C GLY A 70 -9.65 -1.31 3.35
N ASN A 71 -8.50 -1.83 3.81
CA ASN A 71 -7.19 -1.26 3.44
C ASN A 71 -6.89 -1.46 1.95
N GLY A 72 -7.27 -2.62 1.40
CA GLY A 72 -7.14 -2.88 -0.03
C GLY A 72 -7.97 -1.92 -0.88
N ALA A 73 -9.22 -1.69 -0.50
CA ALA A 73 -10.11 -0.76 -1.18
C ALA A 73 -9.64 0.70 -1.03
N ALA A 74 -9.15 1.09 0.15
CA ALA A 74 -8.60 2.43 0.38
C ALA A 74 -7.36 2.70 -0.48
N ALA A 75 -6.45 1.73 -0.58
CA ALA A 75 -5.27 1.83 -1.45
C ALA A 75 -5.66 1.93 -2.93
N ASN A 76 -6.56 1.04 -3.40
CA ASN A 76 -7.02 1.03 -4.79
C ASN A 76 -7.78 2.32 -5.16
N LEU A 77 -8.68 2.79 -4.27
CA LEU A 77 -9.42 4.04 -4.44
C LEU A 77 -8.46 5.23 -4.56
N SER A 78 -7.48 5.33 -3.66
CA SER A 78 -6.51 6.44 -3.66
C SER A 78 -5.70 6.49 -4.95
N LEU A 79 -5.25 5.34 -5.45
CA LEU A 79 -4.56 5.22 -6.74
C LEU A 79 -5.46 5.67 -7.91
N LYS A 80 -6.71 5.19 -7.96
CA LYS A 80 -7.66 5.52 -9.03
C LYS A 80 -8.09 6.98 -9.02
N LEU A 81 -8.23 7.58 -7.86
CA LEU A 81 -8.48 9.02 -7.72
C LEU A 81 -7.29 9.84 -8.23
N GLY A 82 -6.06 9.39 -7.97
CA GLY A 82 -4.84 10.00 -8.51
C GLY A 82 -4.76 9.90 -10.04
N GLU A 83 -5.16 8.74 -10.61
CA GLU A 83 -5.27 8.53 -12.07
C GLU A 83 -6.42 9.36 -12.72
N GLY A 84 -7.24 10.07 -11.95
CA GLY A 84 -8.41 10.80 -12.45
C GLY A 84 -9.64 9.94 -12.76
N LYS A 85 -9.60 8.63 -12.51
CA LYS A 85 -10.65 7.65 -12.85
C LYS A 85 -11.75 7.57 -11.79
N LYS A 86 -12.55 8.61 -11.65
CA LYS A 86 -13.59 8.72 -10.61
C LYS A 86 -14.69 7.66 -10.72
N GLU A 87 -15.05 7.23 -11.93
CA GLU A 87 -16.09 6.19 -12.15
C GLU A 87 -15.63 4.83 -11.60
N GLU A 88 -14.36 4.44 -11.81
CA GLU A 88 -13.78 3.24 -11.23
C GLU A 88 -13.76 3.32 -9.70
N GLY A 89 -13.50 4.52 -9.14
CA GLY A 89 -13.57 4.77 -7.69
C GLY A 89 -14.93 4.46 -7.08
N GLY A 90 -16.03 4.83 -7.74
CA GLY A 90 -17.38 4.50 -7.31
C GLY A 90 -17.65 2.98 -7.28
N LYS A 91 -17.16 2.24 -8.28
CA LYS A 91 -17.25 0.77 -8.32
C LYS A 91 -16.42 0.12 -7.21
N ILE A 92 -15.22 0.65 -6.91
CA ILE A 92 -14.38 0.15 -5.82
C ILE A 92 -15.10 0.26 -4.47
N ILE A 93 -15.71 1.41 -4.17
CA ILE A 93 -16.46 1.59 -2.92
C ILE A 93 -17.64 0.65 -2.86
N GLY A 94 -18.45 0.61 -3.91
CA GLY A 94 -19.66 -0.23 -3.95
C GLY A 94 -19.34 -1.72 -3.85
N SER A 95 -18.39 -2.24 -4.64
CA SER A 95 -17.98 -3.65 -4.58
C SER A 95 -17.34 -4.02 -3.23
N ALA A 96 -16.56 -3.12 -2.61
CA ALA A 96 -16.01 -3.36 -1.28
C ALA A 96 -17.11 -3.45 -0.20
N VAL A 97 -18.13 -2.59 -0.25
CA VAL A 97 -19.29 -2.67 0.66
C VAL A 97 -20.01 -4.00 0.50
N THR A 98 -20.36 -4.39 -0.74
CA THR A 98 -21.07 -5.65 -1.01
C THR A 98 -20.24 -6.86 -0.58
N THR A 99 -18.94 -6.87 -0.87
CA THR A 99 -18.03 -7.93 -0.43
C THR A 99 -17.92 -7.98 1.09
N SER A 100 -17.84 -6.83 1.76
CA SER A 100 -17.81 -6.78 3.23
C SER A 100 -19.06 -7.39 3.84
N ILE A 101 -20.23 -7.08 3.30
CA ILE A 101 -21.51 -7.65 3.77
C ILE A 101 -21.53 -9.17 3.57
N LEU A 102 -21.20 -9.63 2.37
CA LEU A 102 -21.23 -11.05 2.02
C LEU A 102 -20.26 -11.86 2.89
N VAL A 103 -19.00 -11.43 2.96
CA VAL A 103 -17.97 -12.13 3.73
C VAL A 103 -18.27 -12.07 5.23
N ALA A 104 -18.76 -10.94 5.75
CA ALA A 104 -19.13 -10.79 7.15
C ALA A 104 -20.26 -11.74 7.55
N VAL A 105 -21.31 -11.86 6.73
CA VAL A 105 -22.42 -12.79 6.99
C VAL A 105 -21.95 -14.24 6.95
N ILE A 106 -21.20 -14.65 5.91
CA ILE A 106 -20.66 -16.00 5.78
C ILE A 106 -19.77 -16.34 6.98
N LEU A 107 -18.82 -15.45 7.31
CA LEU A 107 -17.88 -15.67 8.41
C LEU A 107 -18.59 -15.75 9.76
N SER A 108 -19.64 -14.94 9.99
CA SER A 108 -20.45 -14.99 11.20
C SER A 108 -21.24 -16.29 11.31
N ILE A 109 -21.86 -16.75 10.22
CA ILE A 109 -22.59 -18.02 10.21
C ILE A 109 -21.64 -19.19 10.51
N LEU A 110 -20.49 -19.24 9.81
CA LEU A 110 -19.49 -20.28 10.03
C LEU A 110 -18.97 -20.25 11.48
N SER A 111 -18.61 -19.06 11.96
CA SER A 111 -18.13 -18.90 13.35
C SER A 111 -19.17 -19.32 14.39
N TYR A 112 -20.45 -19.02 14.14
CA TYR A 112 -21.54 -19.41 15.05
C TYR A 112 -21.77 -20.92 15.09
N LEU A 113 -21.77 -21.58 13.92
CA LEU A 113 -21.95 -23.03 13.79
C LEU A 113 -20.79 -23.81 14.43
N PHE A 114 -19.56 -23.32 14.26
CA PHE A 114 -18.34 -23.97 14.77
C PHE A 114 -17.83 -23.38 16.07
N LEU A 115 -18.59 -22.51 16.74
CA LEU A 115 -18.15 -21.86 17.99
C LEU A 115 -17.67 -22.85 19.07
N PRO A 116 -18.38 -23.95 19.39
CA PRO A 116 -17.91 -24.91 20.36
C PRO A 116 -16.53 -25.50 20.05
N GLN A 117 -16.30 -25.84 18.78
CA GLN A 117 -15.04 -26.40 18.30
C GLN A 117 -13.92 -25.34 18.31
N LEU A 118 -14.22 -24.12 17.89
CA LEU A 118 -13.27 -23.01 17.88
C LEU A 118 -12.82 -22.64 19.30
N VAL A 119 -13.74 -22.61 20.25
CA VAL A 119 -13.44 -22.31 21.66
C VAL A 119 -12.47 -23.34 22.25
N TYR A 120 -12.69 -24.63 22.01
CA TYR A 120 -11.74 -25.68 22.42
C TYR A 120 -10.41 -25.60 21.67
N PHE A 121 -10.44 -25.32 20.37
CA PHE A 121 -9.21 -25.13 19.58
C PHE A 121 -8.35 -23.96 20.08
N PHE A 122 -8.99 -22.91 20.60
CA PHE A 122 -8.31 -21.77 21.23
C PHE A 122 -7.85 -22.00 22.67
N GLY A 123 -7.98 -23.23 23.18
CA GLY A 123 -7.44 -23.63 24.49
C GLY A 123 -8.39 -23.42 25.67
N CYS A 124 -9.69 -23.40 25.45
CA CYS A 124 -10.69 -23.24 26.50
C CYS A 124 -10.71 -24.44 27.48
N THR A 125 -10.70 -24.14 28.75
CA THR A 125 -10.92 -25.15 29.81
C THR A 125 -12.42 -25.36 30.07
N LYS A 126 -12.78 -26.50 30.70
CA LYS A 126 -14.19 -26.82 31.05
C LYS A 126 -14.85 -25.72 31.90
N ASN A 127 -14.11 -25.08 32.79
CA ASN A 127 -14.64 -24.03 33.69
C ASN A 127 -14.88 -22.70 32.97
N VAL A 128 -14.10 -22.38 31.95
CA VAL A 128 -14.19 -21.16 31.17
C VAL A 128 -15.24 -21.29 30.05
N TYR A 129 -15.51 -22.52 29.59
CA TYR A 129 -16.37 -22.82 28.44
C TYR A 129 -17.75 -22.13 28.47
N PRO A 130 -18.56 -22.18 29.56
CA PRO A 130 -19.86 -21.52 29.55
C PRO A 130 -19.75 -20.00 29.34
N TYR A 131 -18.77 -19.36 29.96
CA TYR A 131 -18.52 -17.92 29.82
C TYR A 131 -18.04 -17.57 28.39
N ALA A 132 -17.19 -18.40 27.81
CA ALA A 132 -16.67 -18.20 26.45
C ALA A 132 -17.77 -18.37 25.40
N ILE A 133 -18.67 -19.34 25.54
CA ILE A 133 -19.81 -19.52 24.65
C ILE A 133 -20.79 -18.36 24.76
N ASP A 134 -21.12 -17.93 25.98
CA ASP A 134 -22.05 -16.81 26.21
C ASP A 134 -21.51 -15.51 25.62
N TYR A 135 -20.23 -15.20 25.83
CA TYR A 135 -19.55 -14.04 25.28
C TYR A 135 -19.42 -14.16 23.75
N GLY A 136 -18.94 -15.31 23.26
CA GLY A 136 -18.64 -15.54 21.85
C GLY A 136 -19.88 -15.48 20.97
N ARG A 137 -21.02 -16.02 21.39
CA ARG A 137 -22.28 -15.92 20.63
C ARG A 137 -22.69 -14.48 20.36
N ILE A 138 -22.59 -13.61 21.36
CA ILE A 138 -22.95 -12.18 21.23
C ILE A 138 -21.95 -11.47 20.31
N ILE A 139 -20.65 -11.69 20.50
CA ILE A 139 -19.60 -11.08 19.66
C ILE A 139 -19.73 -11.49 18.18
N ILE A 140 -20.07 -12.77 17.91
CA ILE A 140 -20.28 -13.26 16.54
C ILE A 140 -21.49 -12.59 15.89
N LEU A 141 -22.57 -12.36 16.63
CA LEU A 141 -23.73 -11.60 16.13
C LEU A 141 -23.37 -10.14 15.82
N GLY A 142 -22.40 -9.57 16.53
CA GLY A 142 -21.85 -8.25 16.27
C GLY A 142 -20.87 -8.19 15.09
N ALA A 143 -20.26 -9.32 14.72
CA ALA A 143 -19.19 -9.37 13.72
C ALA A 143 -19.54 -8.75 12.35
N PRO A 144 -20.76 -8.91 11.78
CA PRO A 144 -21.13 -8.23 10.54
C PRO A 144 -21.00 -6.71 10.64
N PHE A 145 -21.50 -6.13 11.73
CA PHE A 145 -21.40 -4.68 11.94
C PHE A 145 -19.95 -4.25 12.06
N MET A 146 -19.14 -5.00 12.83
CA MET A 146 -17.71 -4.75 13.03
C MET A 146 -16.93 -4.78 11.72
N ILE A 147 -17.07 -5.82 10.91
CA ILE A 147 -16.33 -5.97 9.65
C ILE A 147 -16.70 -4.84 8.69
N ILE A 148 -18.00 -4.52 8.56
CA ILE A 148 -18.46 -3.50 7.63
C ILE A 148 -18.00 -2.11 8.05
N TYR A 149 -18.21 -1.69 9.34
CA TYR A 149 -17.81 -0.34 9.74
C TYR A 149 -16.29 -0.17 9.69
N SER A 150 -15.53 -1.21 10.05
CA SER A 150 -14.08 -1.15 10.02
C SER A 150 -13.54 -1.01 8.60
N SER A 151 -14.09 -1.77 7.64
CA SER A 151 -13.76 -1.63 6.21
C SER A 151 -14.14 -0.25 5.67
N LEU A 152 -15.34 0.23 5.97
CA LEU A 152 -15.81 1.56 5.54
C LEU A 152 -15.00 2.69 6.15
N SER A 153 -14.54 2.55 7.40
CA SER A 153 -13.68 3.55 8.06
C SER A 153 -12.43 3.84 7.24
N GLN A 154 -11.81 2.81 6.65
CA GLN A 154 -10.65 2.95 5.77
C GLN A 154 -11.00 3.72 4.47
N LEU A 155 -12.13 3.36 3.85
CA LEU A 155 -12.64 4.02 2.64
C LEU A 155 -13.02 5.49 2.89
N ILE A 156 -13.69 5.79 4.01
CA ILE A 156 -14.05 7.16 4.43
C ILE A 156 -12.82 8.04 4.55
N ARG A 157 -11.71 7.48 5.05
CA ARG A 157 -10.43 8.18 5.14
C ARG A 157 -9.84 8.43 3.75
N ALA A 158 -9.84 7.43 2.88
CA ALA A 158 -9.38 7.55 1.49
C ALA A 158 -10.23 8.53 0.67
N ASP A 159 -11.53 8.64 0.98
CA ASP A 159 -12.45 9.66 0.42
C ASP A 159 -12.17 11.10 0.91
N GLY A 160 -11.12 11.31 1.71
CA GLY A 160 -10.71 12.63 2.20
C GLY A 160 -11.47 13.11 3.45
N SER A 161 -12.04 12.18 4.23
CA SER A 161 -12.77 12.51 5.48
C SER A 161 -12.19 11.81 6.72
N PRO A 162 -10.89 11.99 7.03
CA PRO A 162 -10.23 11.30 8.15
C PRO A 162 -10.86 11.63 9.51
N LYS A 163 -11.34 12.87 9.71
CA LYS A 163 -12.03 13.27 10.95
C LYS A 163 -13.33 12.50 11.16
N TYR A 164 -14.09 12.25 10.09
CA TYR A 164 -15.32 11.46 10.19
C TYR A 164 -15.02 9.99 10.51
N SER A 165 -14.00 9.42 9.86
CA SER A 165 -13.49 8.07 10.16
C SER A 165 -13.06 7.95 11.63
N MET A 166 -12.39 8.96 12.19
CA MET A 166 -12.05 9.02 13.62
C MET A 166 -13.30 9.04 14.50
N ILE A 167 -14.24 9.95 14.23
CA ILE A 167 -15.42 10.15 15.08
C ILE A 167 -16.24 8.86 15.18
N LEU A 168 -16.45 8.14 14.06
CA LEU A 168 -17.23 6.89 14.11
C LEU A 168 -16.57 5.81 14.99
N LEU A 169 -15.22 5.72 14.98
CA LEU A 169 -14.49 4.77 15.82
C LEU A 169 -14.49 5.18 17.29
N VAL A 170 -14.29 6.47 17.55
CA VAL A 170 -14.29 7.04 18.90
C VAL A 170 -15.66 6.92 19.56
N VAL A 171 -16.74 7.23 18.84
CA VAL A 171 -18.11 7.11 19.37
C VAL A 171 -18.42 5.68 19.78
N GLY A 172 -18.06 4.67 18.95
CA GLY A 172 -18.24 3.27 19.28
C GLY A 172 -17.48 2.87 20.56
N ALA A 173 -16.20 3.27 20.66
CA ALA A 173 -15.37 2.97 21.81
C ALA A 173 -15.85 3.67 23.10
N VAL A 174 -16.25 4.93 23.01
CA VAL A 174 -16.76 5.69 24.17
C VAL A 174 -18.10 5.12 24.65
N LEU A 175 -18.99 4.74 23.73
CA LEU A 175 -20.24 4.07 24.09
C LEU A 175 -19.99 2.75 24.81
N ASN A 176 -19.03 1.94 24.32
CA ASN A 176 -18.65 0.71 24.99
C ASN A 176 -18.18 0.98 26.42
N ILE A 177 -17.21 1.91 26.63
CA ILE A 177 -16.68 2.28 27.95
C ILE A 177 -17.79 2.73 28.92
N ILE A 178 -18.83 3.42 28.42
CA ILE A 178 -19.96 3.88 29.24
C ILE A 178 -20.93 2.74 29.53
N LEU A 179 -21.22 1.88 28.56
CA LEU A 179 -22.20 0.82 28.69
C LEU A 179 -21.67 -0.40 29.44
N ASP A 180 -20.37 -0.69 29.40
CA ASP A 180 -19.76 -1.80 30.15
C ASP A 180 -20.09 -1.78 31.63
N PRO A 181 -19.80 -0.71 32.41
CA PRO A 181 -20.14 -0.71 33.82
C PRO A 181 -21.65 -0.78 34.08
N ILE A 182 -22.48 -0.23 33.19
CA ILE A 182 -23.94 -0.29 33.33
C ILE A 182 -24.43 -1.74 33.18
N PHE A 183 -24.02 -2.45 32.14
CA PHE A 183 -24.48 -3.82 31.91
C PHE A 183 -23.81 -4.82 32.85
N ILE A 184 -22.53 -4.63 33.19
CA ILE A 184 -21.80 -5.58 34.06
C ILE A 184 -22.19 -5.40 35.51
N PHE A 185 -22.21 -4.18 36.05
CA PHE A 185 -22.41 -3.91 37.48
C PHE A 185 -23.84 -3.55 37.86
N CYS A 186 -24.57 -2.70 37.05
CA CYS A 186 -25.92 -2.30 37.40
C CYS A 186 -26.93 -3.39 37.01
N PHE A 187 -26.80 -3.98 35.80
CA PHE A 187 -27.71 -5.04 35.35
C PHE A 187 -27.22 -6.46 35.69
N HIS A 188 -26.04 -6.62 36.29
CA HIS A 188 -25.44 -7.90 36.69
C HIS A 188 -25.38 -8.95 35.57
N MET A 189 -25.21 -8.51 34.32
CA MET A 189 -25.21 -9.39 33.14
C MET A 189 -23.86 -10.15 32.94
N GLY A 190 -22.85 -9.87 33.76
CA GLY A 190 -21.54 -10.52 33.68
C GLY A 190 -20.86 -10.34 32.30
N VAL A 191 -20.28 -11.44 31.77
CA VAL A 191 -19.59 -11.40 30.45
C VAL A 191 -20.53 -11.05 29.28
N LYS A 192 -21.83 -11.40 29.38
CA LYS A 192 -22.84 -11.04 28.38
C LYS A 192 -23.00 -9.53 28.30
N GLY A 193 -22.93 -8.83 29.46
CA GLY A 193 -23.04 -7.37 29.54
C GLY A 193 -21.93 -6.67 28.74
N GLY A 194 -20.67 -7.06 28.93
CA GLY A 194 -19.53 -6.53 28.16
C GLY A 194 -19.66 -6.82 26.65
N ALA A 195 -20.08 -8.04 26.28
CA ALA A 195 -20.31 -8.40 24.89
C ALA A 195 -21.41 -7.52 24.23
N ILE A 196 -22.53 -7.29 24.93
CA ILE A 196 -23.64 -6.46 24.43
C ILE A 196 -23.20 -5.01 24.30
N ALA A 197 -22.49 -4.45 25.25
CA ALA A 197 -21.96 -3.10 25.19
C ALA A 197 -21.04 -2.91 23.98
N THR A 198 -20.14 -3.88 23.72
CA THR A 198 -19.27 -3.91 22.54
C THR A 198 -20.08 -3.93 21.25
N VAL A 199 -21.08 -4.78 21.14
CA VAL A 199 -21.91 -4.89 19.92
C VAL A 199 -22.74 -3.62 19.70
N ILE A 200 -23.29 -2.99 20.73
CA ILE A 200 -24.00 -1.71 20.60
C ILE A 200 -23.06 -0.63 20.05
N GLY A 201 -21.84 -0.52 20.57
CA GLY A 201 -20.83 0.41 20.04
C GLY A 201 -20.53 0.15 18.56
N GLN A 202 -20.43 -1.14 18.16
CA GLN A 202 -20.20 -1.54 16.77
C GLN A 202 -21.40 -1.20 15.87
N ILE A 203 -22.64 -1.40 16.33
CA ILE A 203 -23.85 -1.06 15.59
C ILE A 203 -23.93 0.46 15.36
N VAL A 204 -23.66 1.27 16.35
CA VAL A 204 -23.67 2.74 16.20
C VAL A 204 -22.60 3.19 15.20
N SER A 205 -21.38 2.64 15.29
CA SER A 205 -20.30 2.92 14.32
C SER A 205 -20.72 2.49 12.91
N PHE A 206 -21.35 1.34 12.77
CA PHE A 206 -21.87 0.83 11.49
C PHE A 206 -22.93 1.78 10.90
N LEU A 207 -23.91 2.20 11.69
CA LEU A 207 -24.95 3.14 11.23
C LEU A 207 -24.35 4.46 10.75
N MET A 208 -23.37 4.99 11.49
CA MET A 208 -22.62 6.18 11.08
C MET A 208 -21.86 5.96 9.77
N ALA A 209 -21.22 4.80 9.60
CA ALA A 209 -20.46 4.46 8.38
C ALA A 209 -21.38 4.34 7.15
N ILE A 210 -22.53 3.68 7.29
CA ILE A 210 -23.55 3.57 6.22
C ILE A 210 -24.13 4.94 5.87
N PHE A 211 -24.41 5.78 6.88
CA PHE A 211 -24.92 7.14 6.63
C PHE A 211 -23.91 7.99 5.82
N TYR A 212 -22.60 7.75 6.01
CA TYR A 212 -21.57 8.43 5.24
C TYR A 212 -21.61 8.09 3.74
N LEU A 213 -22.05 6.90 3.33
CA LEU A 213 -22.17 6.54 1.91
C LEU A 213 -23.02 7.51 1.10
N LYS A 214 -24.00 8.18 1.75
CA LYS A 214 -24.79 9.26 1.13
C LYS A 214 -24.03 10.58 0.99
N LYS A 215 -22.85 10.72 1.63
CA LYS A 215 -22.05 11.94 1.72
C LYS A 215 -20.65 11.79 1.12
N VAL A 216 -20.40 10.72 0.35
CA VAL A 216 -19.13 10.48 -0.34
C VAL A 216 -18.78 11.68 -1.23
N LYS A 217 -17.51 12.13 -1.16
CA LYS A 217 -17.08 13.42 -1.73
C LYS A 217 -16.28 13.27 -3.02
N SER A 218 -15.50 12.19 -3.14
CA SER A 218 -14.54 12.02 -4.22
C SER A 218 -15.15 11.45 -5.48
N VAL A 219 -16.20 10.62 -5.34
CA VAL A 219 -16.83 9.85 -6.43
C VAL A 219 -18.35 9.84 -6.30
N SER A 220 -19.05 9.58 -7.41
CA SER A 220 -20.49 9.29 -7.39
C SER A 220 -20.72 7.79 -7.24
N ILE A 221 -21.60 7.41 -6.32
CA ILE A 221 -22.00 6.03 -6.10
C ILE A 221 -23.42 5.83 -6.63
N ASN A 222 -23.57 4.94 -7.60
CA ASN A 222 -24.86 4.55 -8.19
C ASN A 222 -25.23 3.12 -7.76
N LYS A 223 -26.50 2.71 -7.92
CA LYS A 223 -26.93 1.34 -7.63
C LYS A 223 -26.09 0.28 -8.37
N LYS A 224 -25.63 0.59 -9.59
CA LYS A 224 -24.73 -0.28 -10.38
C LYS A 224 -23.32 -0.42 -9.78
N SER A 225 -22.91 0.45 -8.87
CA SER A 225 -21.60 0.38 -8.20
C SER A 225 -21.53 -0.77 -7.19
N PHE A 226 -22.66 -1.24 -6.67
CA PHE A 226 -22.72 -2.32 -5.67
C PHE A 226 -22.62 -3.73 -6.26
N VAL A 227 -22.24 -3.87 -7.52
CA VAL A 227 -21.99 -5.16 -8.15
C VAL A 227 -20.53 -5.56 -7.93
N ILE A 228 -20.32 -6.82 -7.55
CA ILE A 228 -18.98 -7.40 -7.44
C ILE A 228 -18.45 -7.61 -8.85
N ASP A 229 -17.41 -6.91 -9.20
CA ASP A 229 -16.73 -7.01 -10.49
C ASP A 229 -15.24 -7.40 -10.34
N LYS A 230 -14.52 -7.48 -11.46
CA LYS A 230 -13.09 -7.86 -11.47
C LYS A 230 -12.19 -6.94 -10.66
N THR A 231 -12.63 -5.72 -10.32
CA THR A 231 -11.85 -4.77 -9.50
C THR A 231 -11.65 -5.29 -8.07
N ILE A 232 -12.54 -6.17 -7.58
CA ILE A 232 -12.42 -6.75 -6.25
C ILE A 232 -11.16 -7.59 -6.08
N PHE A 233 -10.72 -8.34 -7.10
CA PHE A 233 -9.51 -9.15 -7.01
C PHE A 233 -8.27 -8.29 -6.78
N ARG A 234 -8.18 -7.12 -7.44
CA ARG A 234 -7.10 -6.17 -7.20
C ARG A 234 -7.19 -5.58 -5.78
N THR A 235 -8.39 -5.26 -5.35
CA THR A 235 -8.68 -4.75 -4.00
C THR A 235 -8.26 -5.76 -2.93
N LEU A 236 -8.72 -7.01 -3.02
CA LEU A 236 -8.33 -8.07 -2.09
C LEU A 236 -6.81 -8.35 -2.15
N GLY A 237 -6.24 -8.35 -3.35
CA GLY A 237 -4.80 -8.47 -3.53
C GLY A 237 -4.03 -7.39 -2.76
N LEU A 238 -4.39 -6.12 -2.88
CA LEU A 238 -3.77 -5.01 -2.14
C LEU A 238 -3.97 -5.13 -0.62
N GLY A 239 -5.12 -5.65 -0.19
CA GLY A 239 -5.40 -5.86 1.24
C GLY A 239 -4.74 -7.08 1.85
N LEU A 240 -4.23 -8.02 1.03
CA LEU A 240 -3.67 -9.29 1.49
C LEU A 240 -2.49 -9.10 2.46
N SER A 241 -1.67 -8.08 2.27
CA SER A 241 -0.59 -7.75 3.20
C SER A 241 -1.12 -7.42 4.61
N SER A 242 -2.19 -6.64 4.70
CA SER A 242 -2.82 -6.30 5.98
C SER A 242 -3.43 -7.53 6.67
N PHE A 243 -4.06 -8.42 5.90
CA PHE A 243 -4.62 -9.68 6.41
C PHE A 243 -3.52 -10.59 6.97
N ILE A 244 -2.47 -10.82 6.19
CA ILE A 244 -1.33 -11.66 6.59
C ILE A 244 -0.66 -11.08 7.84
N THR A 245 -0.47 -9.76 7.92
CA THR A 245 0.09 -9.12 9.11
C THR A 245 -0.71 -9.45 10.36
N GLN A 246 -2.04 -9.34 10.32
CA GLN A 246 -2.88 -9.63 11.49
C GLN A 246 -2.87 -11.10 11.90
N ILE A 247 -2.93 -12.02 10.93
CA ILE A 247 -2.84 -13.47 11.21
C ILE A 247 -1.45 -13.83 11.77
N THR A 248 -0.41 -13.18 11.27
CA THR A 248 0.96 -13.40 11.73
C THR A 248 1.17 -12.88 13.15
N VAL A 249 0.57 -11.74 13.50
CA VAL A 249 0.57 -11.22 14.89
C VAL A 249 -0.13 -12.20 15.83
N LEU A 250 -1.26 -12.79 15.40
CA LEU A 250 -1.96 -13.81 16.19
C LEU A 250 -1.10 -15.05 16.40
N ALA A 251 -0.47 -15.57 15.34
CA ALA A 251 0.42 -16.72 15.42
C ALA A 251 1.60 -16.45 16.38
N LEU A 252 2.20 -15.26 16.29
CA LEU A 252 3.27 -14.83 17.19
C LEU A 252 2.79 -14.76 18.64
N PHE A 253 1.61 -14.22 18.89
CA PHE A 253 1.05 -14.12 20.24
C PHE A 253 0.86 -15.51 20.88
N ILE A 254 0.29 -16.45 20.12
CA ILE A 254 0.12 -17.85 20.56
C ILE A 254 1.49 -18.50 20.80
N PHE A 255 2.44 -18.33 19.88
CA PHE A 255 3.80 -18.86 20.01
C PHE A 255 4.49 -18.33 21.28
N MET A 256 4.45 -17.01 21.49
CA MET A 256 5.07 -16.39 22.67
C MET A 256 4.45 -16.87 23.97
N ASN A 257 3.12 -16.96 24.07
CA ASN A 257 2.46 -17.48 25.26
C ASN A 257 2.92 -18.90 25.58
N ASN A 258 3.00 -19.78 24.58
CA ASN A 258 3.49 -21.16 24.77
C ASN A 258 4.95 -21.18 25.18
N MET A 259 5.82 -20.35 24.61
CA MET A 259 7.25 -20.29 24.98
C MET A 259 7.44 -19.74 26.38
N MET A 260 6.73 -18.68 26.77
CA MET A 260 6.78 -18.13 28.14
C MET A 260 6.37 -19.16 29.19
N THR A 261 5.30 -19.90 28.91
CA THR A 261 4.84 -20.98 29.84
C THR A 261 5.82 -22.14 29.89
N LYS A 262 6.21 -22.67 28.70
CA LYS A 262 7.07 -23.86 28.59
C LYS A 262 8.44 -23.67 29.24
N TYR A 263 9.11 -22.59 28.95
CA TYR A 263 10.45 -22.30 29.43
C TYR A 263 10.46 -21.55 30.78
N GLY A 264 9.38 -20.87 31.14
CA GLY A 264 9.21 -20.22 32.43
C GLY A 264 9.24 -21.19 33.61
N ILE A 265 8.62 -22.37 33.45
CA ILE A 265 8.58 -23.43 34.49
C ILE A 265 9.97 -23.79 34.98
N HIS A 266 10.99 -23.76 34.13
CA HIS A 266 12.37 -24.13 34.47
C HIS A 266 13.18 -22.98 35.07
N THR A 267 12.53 -21.87 35.43
CA THR A 267 13.17 -20.68 36.03
C THR A 267 12.56 -20.35 37.38
N LYS A 268 13.20 -19.45 38.12
CA LYS A 268 12.67 -18.93 39.39
C LYS A 268 11.33 -18.18 39.24
N TYR A 269 10.94 -17.83 38.01
CA TYR A 269 9.68 -17.09 37.72
C TYR A 269 8.47 -18.01 37.59
N GLY A 270 8.67 -19.34 37.39
CA GLY A 270 7.56 -20.25 37.10
C GLY A 270 6.90 -19.98 35.74
N ALA A 271 5.74 -20.62 35.48
CA ALA A 271 5.01 -20.45 34.22
C ALA A 271 4.20 -19.17 34.19
N ASP A 272 3.64 -18.75 35.33
CA ASP A 272 2.59 -17.73 35.38
C ASP A 272 3.16 -16.31 35.32
N ILE A 273 4.31 -16.03 35.95
CA ILE A 273 4.89 -14.69 35.94
C ILE A 273 5.33 -14.28 34.54
N PRO A 274 6.12 -15.08 33.77
CA PRO A 274 6.50 -14.72 32.40
C PRO A 274 5.31 -14.47 31.48
N LEU A 275 4.29 -15.33 31.57
CA LEU A 275 3.08 -15.21 30.78
C LEU A 275 2.31 -13.91 31.10
N SER A 276 2.16 -13.63 32.40
CA SER A 276 1.43 -12.44 32.87
C SER A 276 2.15 -11.14 32.50
N VAL A 277 3.47 -11.09 32.71
CA VAL A 277 4.31 -9.94 32.36
C VAL A 277 4.30 -9.69 30.84
N TYR A 278 4.45 -10.76 30.06
CA TYR A 278 4.36 -10.63 28.58
C TYR A 278 3.01 -10.07 28.14
N GLY A 279 1.92 -10.51 28.78
CA GLY A 279 0.58 -9.97 28.53
C GLY A 279 0.48 -8.47 28.79
N VAL A 280 1.02 -7.98 29.90
CA VAL A 280 1.06 -6.55 30.25
C VAL A 280 1.92 -5.75 29.26
N ILE A 281 3.12 -6.23 28.99
CA ILE A 281 4.06 -5.56 28.08
C ILE A 281 3.52 -5.52 26.65
N SER A 282 2.84 -6.58 26.18
CA SER A 282 2.19 -6.59 24.88
C SER A 282 1.10 -5.53 24.74
N LYS A 283 0.33 -5.27 25.81
CA LYS A 283 -0.66 -4.19 25.84
C LYS A 283 -0.01 -2.81 25.78
N LEU A 284 1.07 -2.60 26.54
CA LEU A 284 1.83 -1.35 26.47
C LEU A 284 2.47 -1.15 25.09
N ASN A 285 3.05 -2.21 24.52
CA ASN A 285 3.62 -2.19 23.18
C ASN A 285 2.56 -1.89 22.08
N SER A 286 1.29 -2.27 22.31
CA SER A 286 0.20 -1.94 21.39
C SER A 286 -0.01 -0.43 21.21
N LEU A 287 0.33 0.40 22.19
CA LEU A 287 0.28 1.86 22.10
C LEU A 287 1.34 2.39 21.11
N TYR A 288 2.55 1.83 21.16
CA TYR A 288 3.60 2.12 20.19
C TYR A 288 3.16 1.72 18.78
N ILE A 289 2.74 0.47 18.60
CA ILE A 289 2.26 -0.06 17.31
C ILE A 289 1.13 0.80 16.76
N SER A 290 0.15 1.15 17.60
CA SER A 290 -1.00 2.00 17.21
C SER A 290 -0.58 3.39 16.74
N THR A 291 0.45 3.97 17.34
CA THR A 291 0.98 5.27 16.94
C THR A 291 1.67 5.19 15.58
N ILE A 292 2.58 4.23 15.38
CA ILE A 292 3.30 4.03 14.10
C ILE A 292 2.33 3.71 12.97
N LEU A 293 1.41 2.77 13.19
CA LEU A 293 0.39 2.40 12.20
C LEU A 293 -0.56 3.56 11.91
N GLY A 294 -0.94 4.32 12.94
CA GLY A 294 -1.80 5.49 12.78
C GLY A 294 -1.21 6.54 11.84
N ILE A 295 0.08 6.86 11.98
CA ILE A 295 0.81 7.77 11.10
C ILE A 295 0.93 7.19 9.69
N SER A 296 1.32 5.92 9.58
CA SER A 296 1.55 5.26 8.29
C SER A 296 0.25 5.10 7.48
N ILE A 297 -0.81 4.59 8.10
CA ILE A 297 -2.13 4.41 7.46
C ILE A 297 -2.78 5.78 7.17
N GLY A 298 -2.56 6.78 8.03
CA GLY A 298 -2.99 8.15 7.77
C GLY A 298 -2.34 8.77 6.55
N SER A 299 -1.10 8.41 6.24
CA SER A 299 -0.39 8.88 5.05
C SER A 299 -0.80 8.16 3.75
N GLN A 300 -1.43 6.98 3.84
CA GLN A 300 -1.78 6.13 2.70
C GLN A 300 -2.59 6.84 1.60
N PRO A 301 -3.66 7.62 1.90
CA PRO A 301 -4.40 8.34 0.86
C PRO A 301 -3.57 9.38 0.13
N ILE A 302 -2.64 10.04 0.85
CA ILE A 302 -1.77 11.08 0.28
C ILE A 302 -0.76 10.44 -0.67
N ILE A 303 -0.13 9.33 -0.25
CA ILE A 303 0.85 8.58 -1.05
C ILE A 303 0.16 8.00 -2.29
N GLY A 304 -0.93 7.24 -2.11
CA GLY A 304 -1.64 6.56 -3.20
C GLY A 304 -2.18 7.53 -4.24
N PHE A 305 -2.79 8.65 -3.81
CA PHE A 305 -3.28 9.69 -4.72
C PHE A 305 -2.15 10.30 -5.56
N ASN A 306 -1.07 10.75 -4.91
CA ASN A 306 0.04 11.39 -5.62
C ASN A 306 0.80 10.40 -6.51
N TYR A 307 0.88 9.12 -6.12
CA TYR A 307 1.44 8.06 -6.95
C TYR A 307 0.57 7.79 -8.19
N GLY A 308 -0.76 7.69 -8.02
CA GLY A 308 -1.70 7.55 -9.13
C GLY A 308 -1.72 8.75 -10.06
N ALA A 309 -1.50 9.96 -9.52
CA ALA A 309 -1.33 11.20 -10.29
C ALA A 309 0.09 11.37 -10.87
N GLU A 310 0.97 10.37 -10.70
CA GLU A 310 2.37 10.39 -11.12
C GLU A 310 3.20 11.57 -10.55
N ASN A 311 2.79 12.14 -9.43
CA ASN A 311 3.50 13.23 -8.74
C ASN A 311 4.56 12.64 -7.79
N TYR A 312 5.59 12.01 -8.35
CA TYR A 312 6.57 11.22 -7.61
C TYR A 312 7.41 12.05 -6.62
N ASP A 313 7.70 13.31 -6.93
CA ASP A 313 8.45 14.18 -6.02
C ASP A 313 7.67 14.49 -4.76
N ARG A 314 6.37 14.66 -4.91
CA ARG A 314 5.49 14.84 -3.77
C ARG A 314 5.37 13.56 -2.94
N VAL A 315 5.32 12.39 -3.59
CA VAL A 315 5.39 11.08 -2.92
C VAL A 315 6.68 10.98 -2.10
N LYS A 316 7.85 11.26 -2.69
CA LYS A 316 9.16 11.23 -1.99
C LYS A 316 9.19 12.14 -0.77
N LYS A 317 8.66 13.37 -0.88
CA LYS A 317 8.58 14.32 0.25
C LYS A 317 7.69 13.80 1.37
N VAL A 318 6.54 13.19 1.05
CA VAL A 318 5.64 12.57 2.04
C VAL A 318 6.34 11.39 2.72
N LEU A 319 6.96 10.49 1.95
CA LEU A 319 7.68 9.32 2.46
C LEU A 319 8.79 9.72 3.44
N LYS A 320 9.63 10.69 3.06
CA LYS A 320 10.71 11.19 3.93
C LYS A 320 10.17 11.70 5.26
N LYS A 321 9.06 12.47 5.25
CA LYS A 321 8.45 12.99 6.47
C LYS A 321 7.83 11.90 7.34
N VAL A 322 7.12 10.95 6.75
CA VAL A 322 6.52 9.83 7.48
C VAL A 322 7.61 9.00 8.17
N LEU A 323 8.71 8.70 7.45
CA LEU A 323 9.85 8.00 8.04
C LEU A 323 10.49 8.78 9.19
N GLN A 324 10.70 10.10 9.03
CA GLN A 324 11.27 10.93 10.08
C GLN A 324 10.40 10.95 11.34
N ILE A 325 9.08 11.13 11.18
CA ILE A 325 8.15 11.15 12.31
C ILE A 325 8.12 9.78 13.00
N ASN A 326 7.99 8.69 12.23
CA ASN A 326 7.95 7.34 12.79
C ASN A 326 9.28 6.93 13.45
N PHE A 327 10.42 7.37 12.93
CA PHE A 327 11.73 7.19 13.55
C PHE A 327 11.78 7.87 14.93
N ILE A 328 11.35 9.14 15.01
CA ILE A 328 11.33 9.89 16.28
C ILE A 328 10.39 9.20 17.28
N VAL A 329 9.20 8.79 16.85
CA VAL A 329 8.25 8.05 17.70
C VAL A 329 8.88 6.73 18.17
N GLY A 330 9.50 5.96 17.26
CA GLY A 330 10.18 4.72 17.59
C GLY A 330 11.28 4.93 18.63
N LEU A 331 12.11 5.94 18.45
CA LEU A 331 13.17 6.29 19.39
C LEU A 331 12.62 6.69 20.77
N VAL A 332 11.59 7.53 20.81
CA VAL A 332 10.95 7.98 22.06
C VAL A 332 10.37 6.80 22.83
N PHE A 333 9.59 5.93 22.17
CA PHE A 333 9.04 4.75 22.84
C PHE A 333 10.14 3.79 23.29
N ASN A 334 11.19 3.57 22.49
CA ASN A 334 12.31 2.72 22.88
C ASN A 334 13.01 3.25 24.15
N ILE A 335 13.27 4.56 24.22
CA ILE A 335 13.85 5.22 25.39
C ILE A 335 12.92 5.07 26.61
N ILE A 336 11.62 5.26 26.45
CA ILE A 336 10.64 5.14 27.55
C ILE A 336 10.63 3.70 28.09
N PHE A 337 10.56 2.69 27.23
CA PHE A 337 10.55 1.29 27.64
C PHE A 337 11.87 0.83 28.26
N TYR A 338 13.00 1.42 27.83
CA TYR A 338 14.31 1.09 28.37
C TYR A 338 14.59 1.76 29.72
N LEU A 339 14.22 3.04 29.88
CA LEU A 339 14.53 3.81 31.09
C LEU A 339 13.48 3.65 32.21
N PHE A 340 12.19 3.43 31.84
CA PHE A 340 11.09 3.44 32.79
C PHE A 340 10.25 2.15 32.83
N PRO A 341 10.85 0.94 32.70
CA PRO A 341 10.08 -0.30 32.63
C PRO A 341 9.27 -0.56 33.92
N GLN A 342 9.85 -0.28 35.10
CA GLN A 342 9.18 -0.48 36.36
C GLN A 342 7.96 0.43 36.52
N GLN A 343 8.08 1.71 36.17
CA GLN A 343 7.00 2.68 36.28
C GLN A 343 5.83 2.32 35.35
N LEU A 344 6.13 1.88 34.13
CA LEU A 344 5.13 1.45 33.16
C LEU A 344 4.33 0.23 33.65
N VAL A 345 5.01 -0.76 34.22
CA VAL A 345 4.40 -2.03 34.58
C VAL A 345 3.77 -1.99 36.00
N SER A 346 4.25 -1.13 36.89
CA SER A 346 3.71 -0.98 38.25
C SER A 346 2.21 -0.60 38.31
N ILE A 347 1.68 -0.04 37.24
CA ILE A 347 0.25 0.32 37.14
C ILE A 347 -0.65 -0.96 37.11
N PHE A 348 -0.10 -2.11 36.68
CA PHE A 348 -0.85 -3.34 36.44
C PHE A 348 -0.78 -4.36 37.58
N ILE A 349 0.10 -4.18 38.55
CA ILE A 349 0.25 -5.06 39.69
C ILE A 349 0.27 -4.29 41.00
N SER A 350 -0.40 -4.84 42.04
CA SER A 350 -0.39 -4.25 43.37
C SER A 350 0.95 -4.53 44.08
N LYS A 351 1.48 -3.54 44.80
CA LYS A 351 2.68 -3.68 45.62
C LYS A 351 2.54 -4.71 46.77
N ILE A 352 1.29 -5.07 47.10
CA ILE A 352 0.96 -6.04 48.15
C ILE A 352 1.05 -7.48 47.63
N ASP A 353 1.08 -7.68 46.30
CA ASP A 353 1.17 -9.03 45.72
C ASP A 353 2.49 -9.69 46.07
N PRO A 354 2.48 -10.93 46.63
CA PRO A 354 3.72 -11.67 46.96
C PRO A 354 4.67 -11.83 45.76
N ASN A 355 4.15 -11.88 44.55
CA ASN A 355 4.92 -12.05 43.31
C ASN A 355 5.47 -10.73 42.77
N TYR A 356 5.15 -9.58 43.38
CA TYR A 356 5.55 -8.25 42.91
C TYR A 356 7.04 -8.14 42.57
N PRO A 357 8.00 -8.61 43.43
CA PRO A 357 9.42 -8.47 43.12
C PRO A 357 9.84 -9.24 41.87
N LEU A 358 9.41 -10.50 41.74
CA LEU A 358 9.73 -11.35 40.59
C LEU A 358 9.05 -10.85 39.29
N PHE A 359 7.82 -10.33 39.42
CA PHE A 359 7.09 -9.73 38.31
C PHE A 359 7.82 -8.51 37.78
N MET A 360 8.28 -7.61 38.65
CA MET A 360 9.02 -6.41 38.26
C MET A 360 10.40 -6.74 37.68
N GLU A 361 11.10 -7.71 38.27
CA GLU A 361 12.38 -8.15 37.74
C GLU A 361 12.24 -8.71 36.32
N PHE A 362 11.25 -9.56 36.07
CA PHE A 362 11.00 -10.14 34.76
C PHE A 362 10.52 -9.09 33.75
N ALA A 363 9.74 -8.07 34.19
CA ALA A 363 9.32 -6.94 33.36
C ALA A 363 10.52 -6.14 32.86
N VAL A 364 11.48 -5.84 33.72
CA VAL A 364 12.75 -5.19 33.35
C VAL A 364 13.50 -6.06 32.33
N LEU A 365 13.58 -7.36 32.59
CA LEU A 365 14.26 -8.33 31.74
C LEU A 365 13.66 -8.34 30.31
N ILE A 366 12.34 -8.38 30.18
CA ILE A 366 11.66 -8.30 28.85
C ILE A 366 11.95 -6.96 28.17
N CYS A 367 11.82 -5.84 28.87
CA CYS A 367 12.04 -4.52 28.28
C CYS A 367 13.47 -4.34 27.79
N HIS A 368 14.47 -4.81 28.57
CA HIS A 368 15.87 -4.64 28.21
C HIS A 368 16.39 -5.65 27.18
N ASN A 369 15.80 -6.84 27.08
CA ASN A 369 16.21 -7.85 26.10
C ASN A 369 15.25 -7.91 24.90
N PHE A 370 13.98 -8.26 25.11
CA PHE A 370 13.06 -8.51 24.01
C PHE A 370 12.69 -7.24 23.25
N LEU A 371 12.49 -6.10 23.95
CA LEU A 371 12.13 -4.82 23.33
C LEU A 371 13.34 -3.91 23.05
N LEU A 372 14.57 -4.41 23.18
CA LEU A 372 15.80 -3.60 23.03
C LEU A 372 15.83 -2.79 21.71
N LEU A 373 15.47 -3.41 20.61
CA LEU A 373 15.45 -2.81 19.28
C LEU A 373 14.04 -2.56 18.73
N MET A 374 13.01 -2.57 19.60
CA MET A 374 11.63 -2.38 19.16
C MET A 374 11.41 -1.09 18.37
N GLY A 375 12.19 -0.05 18.70
CA GLY A 375 12.14 1.22 18.00
C GLY A 375 12.45 1.13 16.51
N LEU A 376 13.21 0.12 16.05
CA LEU A 376 13.54 -0.11 14.65
C LEU A 376 12.37 -0.70 13.83
N ASN A 377 11.37 -1.30 14.50
CA ASN A 377 10.22 -1.90 13.84
C ASN A 377 9.33 -0.90 13.11
N PHE A 378 9.48 0.42 13.40
CA PHE A 378 8.76 1.44 12.64
C PHE A 378 9.01 1.32 11.14
N LEU A 379 10.21 0.94 10.74
CA LEU A 379 10.60 0.89 9.32
C LEU A 379 9.87 -0.24 8.60
N GLU A 380 9.78 -1.42 9.20
CA GLU A 380 9.05 -2.58 8.65
C GLU A 380 7.57 -2.23 8.46
N MET A 381 6.91 -1.74 9.54
CA MET A 381 5.49 -1.39 9.51
C MET A 381 5.19 -0.29 8.49
N THR A 382 6.02 0.76 8.44
CA THR A 382 5.87 1.86 7.49
C THR A 382 6.09 1.38 6.06
N THR A 383 7.14 0.56 5.82
CA THR A 383 7.45 0.02 4.50
C THR A 383 6.31 -0.83 3.95
N SER A 384 5.71 -1.70 4.76
CA SER A 384 4.56 -2.52 4.35
C SER A 384 3.40 -1.67 3.84
N ILE A 385 3.00 -0.62 4.59
CA ILE A 385 1.89 0.27 4.23
C ILE A 385 2.23 1.15 3.03
N VAL A 386 3.46 1.66 2.95
CA VAL A 386 3.94 2.46 1.81
C VAL A 386 3.90 1.63 0.53
N VAL A 387 4.48 0.43 0.54
CA VAL A 387 4.54 -0.46 -0.63
C VAL A 387 3.14 -0.89 -1.08
N GLN A 388 2.22 -1.10 -0.12
CA GLN A 388 0.79 -1.32 -0.39
C GLN A 388 0.17 -0.09 -1.09
N SER A 389 0.48 1.12 -0.61
CA SER A 389 -0.04 2.37 -1.17
C SER A 389 0.48 2.65 -2.58
N LEU A 390 1.67 2.14 -2.92
CA LEU A 390 2.25 2.17 -4.27
C LEU A 390 1.70 1.07 -5.20
N GLY A 391 0.81 0.21 -4.70
CA GLY A 391 0.17 -0.86 -5.47
C GLY A 391 0.99 -2.13 -5.64
N ASN A 392 2.13 -2.29 -4.96
CA ASN A 392 3.00 -3.47 -5.06
C ASN A 392 2.65 -4.53 -4.00
N VAL A 393 1.63 -5.35 -4.32
CA VAL A 393 1.08 -6.38 -3.42
C VAL A 393 2.14 -7.36 -2.93
N LYS A 394 2.96 -7.92 -3.84
CA LYS A 394 3.91 -9.00 -3.51
C LYS A 394 4.94 -8.56 -2.49
N LYS A 395 5.52 -7.38 -2.67
CA LYS A 395 6.52 -6.83 -1.73
C LYS A 395 5.91 -6.44 -0.39
N ALA A 396 4.71 -5.83 -0.39
CA ALA A 396 4.02 -5.48 0.85
C ALA A 396 3.72 -6.72 1.69
N THR A 397 3.23 -7.80 1.07
CA THR A 397 2.97 -9.08 1.74
C THR A 397 4.25 -9.72 2.27
N ALA A 398 5.34 -9.71 1.47
CA ALA A 398 6.62 -10.27 1.89
C ALA A 398 7.18 -9.57 3.14
N VAL A 399 7.15 -8.23 3.17
CA VAL A 399 7.62 -7.43 4.32
C VAL A 399 6.85 -7.80 5.58
N SER A 400 5.52 -7.93 5.48
CA SER A 400 4.66 -8.26 6.64
C SER A 400 4.92 -9.66 7.20
N PHE A 401 5.39 -10.60 6.38
CA PHE A 401 5.55 -12.01 6.76
C PHE A 401 6.96 -12.34 7.29
N ILE A 402 7.98 -11.65 6.76
CA ILE A 402 9.39 -11.99 7.03
C ILE A 402 9.74 -11.91 8.51
N ARG A 403 9.41 -10.80 9.17
CA ARG A 403 9.83 -10.56 10.57
C ARG A 403 9.32 -11.62 11.53
N GLN A 404 8.05 -11.94 11.45
CA GLN A 404 7.37 -12.68 12.50
C GLN A 404 7.47 -14.18 12.30
N ILE A 405 7.27 -14.67 11.08
CA ILE A 405 7.24 -16.10 10.77
C ILE A 405 8.62 -16.61 10.32
N ILE A 406 9.28 -15.89 9.40
CA ILE A 406 10.52 -16.39 8.79
C ILE A 406 11.73 -16.15 9.70
N LEU A 407 11.75 -15.04 10.44
CA LEU A 407 12.88 -14.69 11.29
C LEU A 407 12.63 -15.04 12.75
N PHE A 408 11.65 -14.40 13.39
CA PHE A 408 11.49 -14.50 14.84
C PHE A 408 11.27 -15.94 15.33
N ILE A 409 10.28 -16.67 14.79
CA ILE A 409 9.94 -18.01 15.26
C ILE A 409 11.12 -19.00 15.09
N PRO A 410 11.79 -19.10 13.90
CA PRO A 410 12.93 -19.98 13.76
C PRO A 410 14.12 -19.58 14.65
N ILE A 411 14.41 -18.27 14.78
CA ILE A 411 15.50 -17.79 15.65
C ILE A 411 15.20 -18.16 17.11
N ALA A 412 13.99 -17.91 17.60
CA ALA A 412 13.58 -18.25 18.96
C ALA A 412 13.67 -19.77 19.19
N CYS A 413 13.19 -20.60 18.25
CA CYS A 413 13.33 -22.05 18.34
C CYS A 413 14.81 -22.47 18.36
N PHE A 414 15.65 -21.91 17.49
CA PHE A 414 17.08 -22.18 17.45
C PHE A 414 17.78 -21.83 18.77
N MET A 415 17.50 -20.64 19.30
CA MET A 415 18.08 -20.18 20.57
C MET A 415 17.65 -21.03 21.76
N CYS A 416 16.38 -21.48 21.76
CA CYS A 416 15.85 -22.28 22.88
C CYS A 416 16.24 -23.76 22.82
N ILE A 417 16.23 -24.35 21.60
CA ILE A 417 16.38 -25.81 21.41
C ILE A 417 17.85 -26.18 21.15
N VAL A 418 18.53 -25.43 20.26
CA VAL A 418 19.91 -25.77 19.86
C VAL A 418 20.94 -25.18 20.83
N LEU A 419 20.73 -23.90 21.22
CA LEU A 419 21.64 -23.23 22.16
C LEU A 419 21.26 -23.39 23.63
N ASP A 420 20.15 -24.09 23.92
CA ASP A 420 19.65 -24.41 25.29
C ASP A 420 19.53 -23.18 26.22
N LYS A 421 19.25 -21.99 25.64
CA LYS A 421 19.12 -20.75 26.41
C LYS A 421 17.79 -20.62 27.16
N GLY A 422 16.84 -21.52 26.93
CA GLY A 422 15.54 -21.49 27.59
C GLY A 422 14.78 -20.20 27.34
N ILE A 423 14.21 -19.59 28.41
CA ILE A 423 13.41 -18.34 28.27
C ILE A 423 14.24 -17.15 27.79
N TYR A 424 15.53 -17.09 28.14
CA TYR A 424 16.42 -16.03 27.67
C TYR A 424 16.61 -16.08 26.16
N GLY A 425 16.64 -17.29 25.56
CA GLY A 425 16.70 -17.46 24.12
C GLY A 425 15.48 -16.88 23.39
N VAL A 426 14.27 -16.98 23.97
CA VAL A 426 13.07 -16.34 23.46
C VAL A 426 13.21 -14.81 23.46
N LEU A 427 13.73 -14.26 24.58
CA LEU A 427 13.88 -12.80 24.73
C LEU A 427 14.96 -12.23 23.83
N GLU A 428 16.08 -12.90 23.64
CA GLU A 428 17.16 -12.47 22.76
C GLU A 428 16.81 -12.60 21.26
N ALA A 429 15.89 -13.49 20.89
CA ALA A 429 15.42 -13.63 19.52
C ALA A 429 14.72 -12.36 18.98
N GLY A 430 14.11 -11.57 19.87
CA GLY A 430 13.43 -10.32 19.52
C GLY A 430 14.35 -9.33 18.78
N PRO A 431 15.38 -8.78 19.45
CA PRO A 431 16.27 -7.81 18.85
C PRO A 431 17.06 -8.36 17.64
N ILE A 432 17.39 -9.65 17.61
CA ILE A 432 18.03 -10.26 16.44
C ILE A 432 17.10 -10.20 15.22
N ALA A 433 15.84 -10.62 15.40
CA ALA A 433 14.84 -10.57 14.33
C ALA A 433 14.56 -9.12 13.89
N ASP A 434 14.46 -8.19 14.85
CA ASP A 434 14.23 -6.76 14.58
C ASP A 434 15.39 -6.14 13.80
N GLY A 435 16.64 -6.44 14.18
CA GLY A 435 17.84 -5.96 13.49
C GLY A 435 17.92 -6.47 12.04
N ILE A 436 17.73 -7.78 11.82
CA ILE A 436 17.75 -8.35 10.47
C ILE A 436 16.62 -7.76 9.61
N THR A 437 15.40 -7.66 10.18
CA THR A 437 14.25 -7.09 9.47
C THR A 437 14.47 -5.64 9.11
N PHE A 438 15.11 -4.86 9.96
CA PHE A 438 15.45 -3.47 9.70
C PHE A 438 16.29 -3.32 8.42
N PHE A 439 17.35 -4.12 8.25
CA PHE A 439 18.16 -4.11 7.04
C PHE A 439 17.38 -4.55 5.81
N ILE A 440 16.54 -5.59 5.93
CA ILE A 440 15.68 -6.03 4.82
C ILE A 440 14.70 -4.91 4.42
N ALA A 441 14.10 -4.23 5.41
CA ALA A 441 13.18 -3.14 5.18
C ALA A 441 13.87 -1.92 4.52
N ILE A 442 15.11 -1.58 4.91
CA ILE A 442 15.94 -0.56 4.23
C ILE A 442 16.10 -0.91 2.75
N PHE A 443 16.45 -2.16 2.45
CA PHE A 443 16.67 -2.60 1.06
C PHE A 443 15.39 -2.51 0.23
N ILE A 444 14.26 -3.01 0.75
CA ILE A 444 12.96 -2.99 0.06
C ILE A 444 12.49 -1.54 -0.12
N PHE A 445 12.55 -0.73 0.94
CA PHE A 445 12.16 0.68 0.88
C PHE A 445 13.06 1.46 -0.09
N GLY A 446 14.37 1.27 0.00
CA GLY A 446 15.36 1.89 -0.90
C GLY A 446 15.10 1.55 -2.37
N SER A 447 14.80 0.28 -2.66
CA SER A 447 14.44 -0.17 -4.01
C SER A 447 13.17 0.53 -4.55
N GLU A 448 12.12 0.70 -3.72
CA GLU A 448 10.92 1.42 -4.15
C GLU A 448 11.16 2.93 -4.24
N TYR A 449 11.93 3.50 -3.32
CA TYR A 449 12.31 4.92 -3.36
C TYR A 449 13.15 5.26 -4.59
N GLN A 450 14.09 4.39 -4.99
CA GLN A 450 14.88 4.56 -6.22
C GLN A 450 14.01 4.49 -7.47
N LYS A 451 13.00 3.62 -7.52
CA LYS A 451 12.04 3.58 -8.62
C LYS A 451 11.25 4.89 -8.73
N LEU A 452 10.84 5.46 -7.60
CA LEU A 452 10.19 6.78 -7.59
C LEU A 452 11.15 7.88 -8.06
N SER A 453 12.44 7.75 -7.78
CA SER A 453 13.45 8.70 -8.24
C SER A 453 13.72 8.58 -9.73
N SER A 454 13.79 7.37 -10.28
CA SER A 454 13.93 7.18 -11.73
C SER A 454 12.68 7.64 -12.49
N SER A 455 11.48 7.34 -11.95
CA SER A 455 10.21 7.83 -12.52
C SER A 455 10.02 9.34 -12.32
N GLY A 456 10.61 9.93 -11.28
CA GLY A 456 10.62 11.37 -11.01
C GLY A 456 11.65 12.14 -11.83
N LEU A 457 12.82 11.55 -12.09
CA LEU A 457 13.81 12.12 -13.00
C LEU A 457 13.30 12.18 -14.44
N ASP A 458 12.41 11.25 -14.80
CA ASP A 458 11.63 11.36 -16.04
C ASP A 458 10.74 12.64 -16.06
N LYS A 459 10.42 13.24 -14.89
CA LYS A 459 9.64 14.49 -14.75
C LYS A 459 10.47 15.71 -14.30
N GLU A 460 11.57 15.56 -13.58
CA GLU A 460 12.43 16.70 -13.21
C GLU A 460 13.13 17.31 -14.43
N ASN A 461 13.42 16.49 -15.45
CA ASN A 461 13.79 17.02 -16.78
C ASN A 461 12.62 17.75 -17.47
N THR A 462 11.41 17.74 -16.90
CA THR A 462 10.22 18.47 -17.39
C THR A 462 10.10 19.86 -16.74
N SER A 463 10.78 20.13 -15.62
CA SER A 463 10.81 21.48 -15.01
C SER A 463 11.72 22.47 -15.74
N VAL A 464 12.46 22.02 -16.73
CA VAL A 464 13.19 22.86 -17.67
C VAL A 464 12.23 23.54 -18.70
N SER A 465 10.96 23.15 -18.71
CA SER A 465 9.92 23.86 -19.50
C SER A 465 9.73 25.34 -19.13
N VAL A 466 10.35 25.80 -18.04
CA VAL A 466 10.38 27.23 -17.66
C VAL A 466 11.32 28.06 -18.57
N LEU A 467 12.19 27.42 -19.35
CA LEU A 467 13.13 28.12 -20.23
C LEU A 467 12.66 28.21 -21.70
N LEU A 468 11.60 27.51 -22.05
CA LEU A 468 10.93 27.70 -23.33
C LEU A 468 9.81 28.72 -23.09
N GLU A 469 9.96 29.92 -23.59
CA GLU A 469 8.97 31.00 -23.50
C GLU A 469 7.57 30.48 -23.82
N LYS A 470 6.61 30.73 -22.91
CA LYS A 470 5.21 30.36 -23.06
C LYS A 470 4.64 30.89 -24.38
N GLY A 471 4.18 29.95 -25.22
CA GLY A 471 3.05 30.25 -26.06
C GLY A 471 3.34 30.81 -27.44
N SER A 472 3.71 29.94 -28.39
CA SER A 472 3.28 30.11 -29.74
C SER A 472 1.96 29.32 -29.92
N THR A 473 0.83 30.00 -30.02
CA THR A 473 -0.42 29.42 -30.52
C THR A 473 -0.19 28.99 -31.96
N LEU A 474 -0.33 27.68 -32.22
CA LEU A 474 -0.28 27.18 -33.60
C LEU A 474 -1.46 27.75 -34.38
N GLU A 475 -1.17 28.62 -35.32
CA GLU A 475 -2.18 29.15 -36.27
C GLU A 475 -2.64 28.10 -37.29
N LYS A 476 -1.88 26.98 -37.43
CA LYS A 476 -2.12 25.92 -38.41
C LYS A 476 -2.01 24.55 -37.74
N LYS A 477 -2.84 23.60 -38.18
CA LYS A 477 -2.76 22.19 -37.79
C LYS A 477 -1.39 21.62 -38.12
N MET A 478 -0.79 20.86 -37.19
CA MET A 478 0.53 20.27 -37.33
C MET A 478 0.65 18.93 -36.61
N VAL A 479 1.17 17.92 -37.27
CA VAL A 479 1.44 16.61 -36.72
C VAL A 479 2.94 16.31 -36.80
N ILE A 480 3.58 16.00 -35.67
CA ILE A 480 5.01 15.70 -35.61
C ILE A 480 5.17 14.22 -35.32
N THR A 481 5.84 13.48 -36.20
CA THR A 481 6.20 12.08 -35.97
C THR A 481 7.69 11.96 -35.63
N ILE A 482 8.03 11.21 -34.59
CA ILE A 482 9.41 11.04 -34.14
C ILE A 482 9.80 9.56 -34.14
N SER A 483 10.62 9.17 -35.11
CA SER A 483 11.36 7.91 -35.10
C SER A 483 12.68 8.09 -34.37
N ARG A 484 13.16 7.09 -33.65
CA ARG A 484 14.32 7.25 -32.75
C ARG A 484 15.05 5.97 -32.44
N GLU A 485 16.36 6.03 -32.26
CA GLU A 485 17.14 4.96 -31.67
C GLU A 485 16.84 4.79 -30.16
N TYR A 486 17.09 3.57 -29.65
CA TYR A 486 16.96 3.29 -28.23
C TYR A 486 18.10 3.99 -27.46
N GLY A 487 17.76 4.76 -26.44
CA GLY A 487 18.71 5.55 -25.66
C GLY A 487 19.12 6.90 -26.27
N SER A 488 18.56 7.29 -27.44
CA SER A 488 18.87 8.59 -28.06
C SER A 488 18.29 9.81 -27.34
N GLY A 489 17.38 9.62 -26.37
CA GLY A 489 16.66 10.76 -25.75
C GLY A 489 15.43 11.24 -26.53
N GLY A 490 15.14 10.66 -27.68
CA GLY A 490 14.08 11.12 -28.59
C GLY A 490 12.66 11.15 -27.99
N ARG A 491 12.36 10.33 -26.98
CA ARG A 491 11.11 10.41 -26.23
C ARG A 491 10.98 11.73 -25.45
N TYR A 492 12.08 12.17 -24.83
CA TYR A 492 12.10 13.42 -24.06
C TYR A 492 12.01 14.63 -24.97
N VAL A 493 12.73 14.62 -26.09
CA VAL A 493 12.63 15.64 -27.13
C VAL A 493 11.19 15.78 -27.59
N GLY A 494 10.51 14.66 -27.92
CA GLY A 494 9.12 14.68 -28.36
C GLY A 494 8.16 15.23 -27.30
N LYS A 495 8.41 14.93 -26.05
CA LYS A 495 7.59 15.42 -24.93
C LYS A 495 7.79 16.93 -24.73
N LEU A 496 9.01 17.43 -24.76
CA LEU A 496 9.31 18.86 -24.69
C LEU A 496 8.69 19.65 -25.84
N LEU A 497 8.71 19.09 -27.05
CA LEU A 497 8.04 19.69 -28.21
C LEU A 497 6.53 19.80 -28.02
N ALA A 498 5.88 18.73 -27.57
CA ALA A 498 4.44 18.71 -27.34
C ALA A 498 4.02 19.72 -26.27
N GLU A 499 4.80 19.82 -25.19
CA GLU A 499 4.58 20.79 -24.12
C GLU A 499 4.79 22.23 -24.60
N SER A 500 5.83 22.50 -25.40
CA SER A 500 6.12 23.83 -25.94
C SER A 500 5.05 24.31 -26.93
N LEU A 501 4.47 23.40 -27.71
CA LEU A 501 3.42 23.67 -28.67
C LEU A 501 2.01 23.57 -28.07
N ASN A 502 1.90 23.16 -26.81
CA ASN A 502 0.64 22.89 -26.10
C ASN A 502 -0.29 21.91 -26.86
N ILE A 503 0.30 20.83 -27.42
CA ILE A 503 -0.41 19.80 -28.18
C ILE A 503 -0.24 18.42 -27.53
N PRO A 504 -1.16 17.45 -27.76
CA PRO A 504 -1.06 16.11 -27.20
C PRO A 504 0.20 15.36 -27.61
N PHE A 505 0.74 14.55 -26.67
CA PHE A 505 1.88 13.66 -26.85
C PHE A 505 1.46 12.20 -26.76
N TYR A 506 1.83 11.39 -27.74
CA TYR A 506 1.47 9.97 -27.83
C TYR A 506 2.72 9.09 -28.00
N ASP A 507 2.94 8.17 -27.05
CA ASP A 507 4.01 7.14 -27.07
C ASP A 507 3.43 5.83 -26.52
N LYS A 508 3.47 5.61 -25.20
CA LYS A 508 2.93 4.39 -24.56
C LYS A 508 1.39 4.35 -24.59
N GLU A 509 0.75 5.48 -24.66
CA GLU A 509 -0.69 5.63 -24.75
C GLU A 509 -1.26 5.00 -26.01
N LEU A 510 -0.47 4.92 -27.10
CA LEU A 510 -0.84 4.21 -28.33
C LEU A 510 -1.14 2.74 -28.09
N ILE A 511 -0.40 2.06 -27.18
CA ILE A 511 -0.63 0.65 -26.84
C ILE A 511 -2.04 0.48 -26.26
N HIS A 512 -2.42 1.36 -25.35
CA HIS A 512 -3.75 1.33 -24.74
C HIS A 512 -4.87 1.55 -25.75
N LEU A 513 -4.72 2.56 -26.60
CA LEU A 513 -5.70 2.89 -27.66
C LEU A 513 -5.78 1.77 -28.71
N THR A 514 -4.66 1.16 -29.06
CA THR A 514 -4.60 0.01 -29.98
C THR A 514 -5.27 -1.22 -29.34
N SER A 515 -5.07 -1.46 -28.06
CA SER A 515 -5.75 -2.52 -27.31
C SER A 515 -7.27 -2.36 -27.36
N GLN A 516 -7.78 -1.15 -27.14
CA GLN A 516 -9.20 -0.85 -27.25
C GLN A 516 -9.73 -1.05 -28.68
N SER A 517 -8.94 -0.67 -29.68
CA SER A 517 -9.34 -0.76 -31.11
C SER A 517 -9.28 -2.18 -31.66
N SER A 518 -8.30 -2.98 -31.23
CA SER A 518 -8.08 -4.35 -31.73
C SER A 518 -8.84 -5.44 -30.95
N GLY A 519 -9.27 -5.13 -29.72
CA GLY A 519 -9.83 -6.11 -28.79
C GLY A 519 -8.78 -7.08 -28.19
N LEU A 520 -7.47 -6.83 -28.42
CA LEU A 520 -6.35 -7.63 -27.88
C LEU A 520 -5.85 -6.99 -26.58
N GLY A 521 -5.45 -7.83 -25.61
CA GLY A 521 -4.94 -7.33 -24.33
C GLY A 521 -3.62 -6.55 -24.49
N GLU A 522 -3.44 -5.48 -23.71
CA GLU A 522 -2.22 -4.63 -23.74
C GLU A 522 -0.93 -5.45 -23.52
N GLU A 523 -0.99 -6.46 -22.67
CA GLU A 523 0.16 -7.31 -22.39
C GLU A 523 0.56 -8.16 -23.61
N TYR A 524 -0.41 -8.57 -24.41
CA TYR A 524 -0.19 -9.26 -25.66
C TYR A 524 0.47 -8.33 -26.68
N ILE A 525 -0.02 -7.10 -26.83
CA ILE A 525 0.56 -6.10 -27.73
C ILE A 525 2.00 -5.78 -27.34
N LYS A 526 2.27 -5.58 -26.03
CA LYS A 526 3.62 -5.34 -25.49
C LYS A 526 4.56 -6.54 -25.73
N LYS A 527 4.05 -7.77 -25.58
CA LYS A 527 4.85 -8.99 -25.82
C LYS A 527 5.15 -9.20 -27.30
N THR A 528 4.22 -8.90 -28.19
CA THR A 528 4.41 -8.99 -29.64
C THR A 528 5.50 -8.02 -30.08
N GLU A 529 5.53 -6.80 -29.56
CA GLU A 529 6.62 -5.84 -29.79
C GLU A 529 8.01 -6.33 -29.32
N GLN A 530 8.05 -7.11 -28.23
CA GLN A 530 9.28 -7.67 -27.68
C GLN A 530 9.69 -9.00 -28.32
N LYS A 531 8.73 -9.73 -28.92
CA LYS A 531 8.96 -11.06 -29.51
C LYS A 531 9.45 -11.05 -30.95
N LEU A 532 9.46 -9.92 -31.65
CA LEU A 532 9.94 -9.79 -33.03
C LEU A 532 11.41 -10.21 -33.23
N SER A 533 12.09 -10.74 -32.18
CA SER A 533 13.48 -11.19 -32.23
C SER A 533 13.70 -12.69 -32.51
N THR A 534 12.73 -13.59 -32.36
CA THR A 534 13.05 -15.03 -32.27
C THR A 534 12.09 -16.02 -32.92
N ALA A 535 10.97 -15.65 -33.51
CA ALA A 535 10.04 -16.62 -34.07
C ALA A 535 9.52 -16.22 -35.45
N LYS A 536 9.26 -17.20 -36.27
CA LYS A 536 8.54 -17.11 -37.54
C LYS A 536 7.28 -16.27 -37.33
N PHE A 537 7.06 -15.24 -38.19
CA PHE A 537 5.85 -14.45 -38.21
C PHE A 537 4.62 -15.36 -38.29
N GLU A 538 3.85 -15.43 -37.21
CA GLU A 538 2.51 -16.05 -37.22
C GLU A 538 1.52 -15.01 -37.77
N GLY A 539 1.36 -15.03 -39.07
CA GLY A 539 0.79 -14.03 -39.97
C GLY A 539 -0.62 -13.49 -39.74
N ASN A 540 -1.33 -13.75 -38.64
CA ASN A 540 -2.72 -13.26 -38.50
C ASN A 540 -2.93 -12.23 -37.37
N ASN A 541 -2.18 -12.29 -36.28
CA ASN A 541 -2.40 -11.39 -35.13
C ASN A 541 -1.52 -10.13 -35.16
N ASP A 542 -0.31 -10.23 -35.71
CA ASP A 542 0.62 -9.09 -35.79
C ASP A 542 0.14 -8.06 -36.81
N ASP A 543 -0.40 -8.52 -37.95
CA ASP A 543 -1.02 -7.66 -38.96
C ASP A 543 -2.28 -6.96 -38.42
N ARG A 544 -3.07 -7.63 -37.58
CA ARG A 544 -4.22 -7.00 -36.90
C ARG A 544 -3.81 -5.90 -35.94
N ILE A 545 -2.69 -6.06 -35.24
CA ILE A 545 -2.15 -5.03 -34.36
C ILE A 545 -1.74 -3.81 -35.18
N PHE A 546 -0.94 -4.01 -36.24
CA PHE A 546 -0.49 -2.93 -37.12
C PHE A 546 -1.65 -2.19 -37.78
N LEU A 547 -2.65 -2.87 -38.32
CA LEU A 547 -3.85 -2.27 -38.89
C LEU A 547 -4.67 -1.49 -37.86
N SER A 548 -4.66 -1.93 -36.61
CA SER A 548 -5.32 -1.21 -35.52
C SER A 548 -4.52 0.03 -35.08
N GLU A 549 -3.18 -0.07 -35.05
CA GLU A 549 -2.29 1.09 -34.84
C GLU A 549 -2.47 2.13 -35.94
N GLU A 550 -2.53 1.71 -37.19
CA GLU A 550 -2.77 2.58 -38.34
C GLU A 550 -4.08 3.36 -38.17
N LYS A 551 -5.18 2.70 -37.83
CA LYS A 551 -6.48 3.35 -37.58
C LYS A 551 -6.41 4.35 -36.43
N VAL A 552 -5.75 4.00 -35.33
CA VAL A 552 -5.59 4.87 -34.17
C VAL A 552 -4.72 6.08 -34.53
N ILE A 553 -3.58 5.87 -35.17
CA ILE A 553 -2.66 6.95 -35.58
C ILE A 553 -3.35 7.92 -36.53
N LYS A 554 -4.06 7.44 -37.59
CA LYS A 554 -4.84 8.26 -38.49
C LYS A 554 -5.96 9.06 -37.79
N LYS A 555 -6.58 8.47 -36.76
CA LYS A 555 -7.59 9.15 -35.94
C LYS A 555 -6.98 10.27 -35.09
N LEU A 556 -5.84 10.04 -34.44
CA LEU A 556 -5.14 11.03 -33.63
C LEU A 556 -4.60 12.19 -34.48
N ALA A 557 -4.07 11.89 -35.65
CA ALA A 557 -3.53 12.86 -36.60
C ALA A 557 -4.59 13.75 -37.25
N LYS A 558 -5.87 13.63 -36.92
CA LYS A 558 -6.90 14.61 -37.27
C LYS A 558 -6.72 15.96 -36.56
N ASN A 559 -6.05 15.94 -35.39
CA ASN A 559 -5.70 17.12 -34.62
C ASN A 559 -4.18 17.26 -34.51
N SER A 560 -3.68 18.44 -34.15
CA SER A 560 -2.27 18.66 -33.88
C SER A 560 -1.80 17.76 -32.75
N CYS A 561 -0.68 17.04 -32.96
CA CYS A 561 -0.11 16.13 -31.94
C CYS A 561 1.34 15.76 -32.25
N VAL A 562 2.03 15.23 -31.24
CA VAL A 562 3.34 14.58 -31.38
C VAL A 562 3.18 13.08 -31.18
N ILE A 563 3.62 12.27 -32.12
CA ILE A 563 3.54 10.80 -32.09
C ILE A 563 4.95 10.21 -32.16
N VAL A 564 5.28 9.30 -31.24
CA VAL A 564 6.62 8.72 -31.14
C VAL A 564 6.63 7.25 -31.53
N GLY A 565 7.28 6.93 -32.65
CA GLY A 565 7.46 5.57 -33.18
C GLY A 565 6.26 5.00 -33.92
N ARG A 566 6.14 3.66 -33.93
CA ARG A 566 5.00 2.91 -34.51
C ARG A 566 4.81 3.08 -36.01
N CYS A 567 5.89 3.30 -36.76
CA CYS A 567 5.85 3.60 -38.18
C CYS A 567 4.89 4.77 -38.52
N ALA A 568 4.69 5.70 -37.56
CA ALA A 568 3.76 6.82 -37.74
C ALA A 568 4.17 7.73 -38.89
N ASP A 569 5.46 7.91 -39.16
CA ASP A 569 6.04 8.58 -40.32
C ASP A 569 5.55 7.95 -41.64
N TYR A 570 5.54 6.62 -41.74
CA TYR A 570 5.06 5.91 -42.92
C TYR A 570 3.53 5.90 -43.04
N ILE A 571 2.83 5.65 -41.90
CA ILE A 571 1.35 5.63 -41.85
C ILE A 571 0.74 6.99 -42.31
N LEU A 572 1.44 8.08 -41.97
CA LEU A 572 0.97 9.45 -42.24
C LEU A 572 1.70 10.13 -43.41
N LYS A 573 2.49 9.40 -44.21
CA LYS A 573 3.34 9.94 -45.29
C LYS A 573 2.62 10.82 -46.30
N ASP A 574 1.33 10.54 -46.53
CA ASP A 574 0.49 11.28 -47.50
C ASP A 574 -0.28 12.46 -46.87
N ASN A 575 -0.06 12.74 -45.59
CA ASN A 575 -0.69 13.86 -44.90
C ASN A 575 0.22 15.10 -44.97
N PRO A 576 -0.20 16.18 -45.60
CA PRO A 576 0.63 17.38 -45.82
C PRO A 576 0.96 18.14 -44.50
N ASP A 577 0.22 17.90 -43.42
CA ASP A 577 0.42 18.55 -42.13
C ASP A 577 1.46 17.82 -41.27
N VAL A 578 2.09 16.75 -41.79
CA VAL A 578 3.04 15.93 -41.02
C VAL A 578 4.47 16.39 -41.26
N ILE A 579 5.21 16.50 -40.15
CA ILE A 579 6.66 16.64 -40.13
C ILE A 579 7.25 15.39 -39.50
N SER A 580 8.08 14.67 -40.27
CA SER A 580 8.69 13.41 -39.84
C SER A 580 10.14 13.64 -39.43
N ILE A 581 10.51 13.19 -38.20
CA ILE A 581 11.81 13.43 -37.60
C ILE A 581 12.43 12.11 -37.16
N PHE A 582 13.75 11.96 -37.41
CA PHE A 582 14.53 10.85 -36.87
C PHE A 582 15.59 11.36 -35.89
N LEU A 583 15.64 10.78 -34.69
CA LEU A 583 16.59 11.15 -33.64
C LEU A 583 17.55 9.99 -33.32
N TYR A 584 18.84 10.26 -33.41
CA TYR A 584 19.88 9.31 -33.07
C TYR A 584 20.89 9.89 -32.09
N SER A 585 21.83 9.07 -31.62
CA SER A 585 22.81 9.45 -30.60
C SER A 585 24.06 8.59 -30.74
N ASP A 586 25.18 9.07 -30.24
CA ASP A 586 26.41 8.30 -30.18
C ASP A 586 26.28 7.09 -29.25
N GLU A 587 27.04 6.03 -29.55
CA GLU A 587 26.89 4.76 -28.81
C GLU A 587 27.17 4.91 -27.31
N GLU A 588 28.21 5.68 -26.95
CA GLU A 588 28.55 5.92 -25.55
C GLU A 588 27.46 6.68 -24.80
N SER A 589 26.86 7.68 -25.42
CA SER A 589 25.76 8.45 -24.85
C SER A 589 24.51 7.61 -24.69
N LYS A 590 24.21 6.71 -25.65
CA LYS A 590 23.12 5.72 -25.53
C LYS A 590 23.37 4.78 -24.35
N VAL A 591 24.61 4.31 -24.17
CA VAL A 591 24.99 3.43 -23.03
C VAL A 591 24.83 4.18 -21.71
N LYS A 592 25.39 5.40 -21.58
CA LYS A 592 25.25 6.23 -20.38
C LYS A 592 23.77 6.45 -20.01
N ARG A 593 22.93 6.76 -21.00
CA ARG A 593 21.47 6.91 -20.78
C ARG A 593 20.80 5.58 -20.45
N ALA A 594 21.22 4.48 -21.05
CA ALA A 594 20.67 3.15 -20.76
C ALA A 594 20.99 2.71 -19.32
N VAL A 595 22.21 2.94 -18.84
CA VAL A 595 22.59 2.69 -17.45
C VAL A 595 21.84 3.64 -16.51
N LYS A 596 21.86 4.93 -16.79
CA LYS A 596 21.31 5.98 -15.93
C LYS A 596 19.77 5.91 -15.82
N TYR A 597 19.08 5.74 -16.94
CA TYR A 597 17.62 5.89 -16.99
C TYR A 597 16.84 4.58 -17.14
N TYR A 598 17.48 3.52 -17.65
CA TYR A 598 16.81 2.22 -17.82
C TYR A 598 17.37 1.14 -16.89
N HIS A 599 18.33 1.52 -15.99
CA HIS A 599 18.95 0.63 -14.98
C HIS A 599 19.48 -0.69 -15.56
N ILE A 600 20.10 -0.59 -16.73
CA ILE A 600 20.74 -1.71 -17.39
C ILE A 600 22.21 -1.72 -16.93
N GLU A 601 22.73 -2.89 -16.55
CA GLU A 601 24.17 -3.01 -16.24
C GLU A 601 25.00 -2.62 -17.47
N GLU A 602 26.07 -1.88 -17.29
CA GLU A 602 26.87 -1.32 -18.38
C GLU A 602 27.36 -2.39 -19.36
N LYS A 603 27.75 -3.58 -18.84
CA LYS A 603 28.16 -4.74 -19.64
C LYS A 603 27.10 -5.25 -20.61
N ASP A 604 25.81 -5.10 -20.23
CA ASP A 604 24.68 -5.58 -21.03
C ASP A 604 24.04 -4.47 -21.88
N ALA A 605 24.32 -3.19 -21.57
CA ALA A 605 23.71 -2.06 -22.21
C ALA A 605 23.95 -2.01 -23.72
N ARG A 606 25.19 -2.19 -24.16
CA ARG A 606 25.55 -2.21 -25.62
C ARG A 606 24.79 -3.30 -26.37
N LYS A 607 24.78 -4.51 -25.84
CA LYS A 607 24.08 -5.65 -26.44
C LYS A 607 22.57 -5.40 -26.54
N LYS A 608 21.97 -4.85 -25.49
CA LYS A 608 20.54 -4.55 -25.42
C LYS A 608 20.15 -3.41 -26.36
N ILE A 609 20.93 -2.34 -26.44
CA ILE A 609 20.73 -1.23 -27.38
C ILE A 609 20.73 -1.75 -28.82
N LYS A 610 21.78 -2.50 -29.19
CA LYS A 610 21.93 -3.07 -30.51
C LYS A 610 20.74 -3.99 -30.86
N LYS A 611 20.35 -4.85 -29.94
CA LYS A 611 19.21 -5.75 -30.11
C LYS A 611 17.91 -5.00 -30.38
N ILE A 612 17.59 -3.99 -29.52
CA ILE A 612 16.34 -3.23 -29.66
C ILE A 612 16.31 -2.41 -30.97
N ASN A 613 17.43 -1.81 -31.35
CA ASN A 613 17.48 -1.06 -32.61
C ASN A 613 17.36 -1.97 -33.83
N GLN A 614 17.95 -3.19 -33.80
CA GLN A 614 17.75 -4.20 -34.84
C GLN A 614 16.29 -4.66 -34.94
N GLU A 615 15.63 -4.85 -33.80
CA GLU A 615 14.20 -5.21 -33.75
C GLU A 615 13.33 -4.10 -34.35
N ARG A 616 13.59 -2.84 -34.01
CA ARG A 616 12.90 -1.69 -34.62
C ARG A 616 13.13 -1.60 -36.11
N ALA A 617 14.35 -1.78 -36.57
CA ALA A 617 14.67 -1.75 -37.99
C ALA A 617 13.98 -2.88 -38.76
N LYS A 618 13.93 -4.11 -38.20
CA LYS A 618 13.21 -5.25 -38.80
C LYS A 618 11.71 -5.00 -38.88
N HIS A 619 11.11 -4.52 -37.78
CA HIS A 619 9.69 -4.18 -37.71
C HIS A 619 9.32 -3.10 -38.75
N TYR A 620 10.12 -2.04 -38.82
CA TYR A 620 9.91 -0.98 -39.79
C TYR A 620 10.02 -1.49 -41.25
N LEU A 621 11.07 -2.28 -41.55
CA LEU A 621 11.25 -2.88 -42.89
C LEU A 621 10.09 -3.80 -43.28
N TYR A 622 9.59 -4.62 -42.35
CA TYR A 622 8.50 -5.56 -42.62
C TYR A 622 7.21 -4.86 -43.03
N TYR A 623 6.78 -3.84 -42.25
CA TYR A 623 5.51 -3.16 -42.50
C TYR A 623 5.58 -2.05 -43.55
N THR A 624 6.76 -1.46 -43.79
CA THR A 624 6.89 -0.31 -44.71
C THR A 624 7.62 -0.64 -46.00
N ASN A 625 8.29 -1.79 -46.07
CA ASN A 625 9.25 -2.15 -47.11
C ASN A 625 10.34 -1.08 -47.34
N ARG A 626 10.71 -0.31 -46.30
CA ARG A 626 11.72 0.74 -46.32
C ARG A 626 12.79 0.50 -45.25
N LYS A 627 14.02 0.95 -45.50
CA LYS A 627 15.08 0.94 -44.48
C LYS A 627 14.80 2.00 -43.43
N TRP A 628 14.79 1.60 -42.15
CA TRP A 628 14.43 2.49 -41.03
C TRP A 628 15.28 3.75 -40.92
N MET A 629 16.59 3.66 -41.14
CA MET A 629 17.52 4.80 -41.04
C MET A 629 17.84 5.43 -42.43
N ASN A 630 16.92 5.39 -43.36
CA ASN A 630 17.11 6.04 -44.65
C ASN A 630 16.69 7.51 -44.59
N PHE A 631 17.53 8.40 -45.09
CA PHE A 631 17.31 9.86 -45.10
C PHE A 631 15.99 10.26 -45.82
N ASP A 632 15.64 9.58 -46.88
CA ASP A 632 14.45 9.86 -47.68
C ASP A 632 13.11 9.63 -46.94
N ASN A 633 13.16 9.00 -45.75
CA ASN A 633 11.96 8.72 -44.99
C ASN A 633 11.59 9.88 -44.05
N TYR A 634 12.47 10.84 -43.82
CA TYR A 634 12.32 11.87 -42.79
C TYR A 634 12.59 13.26 -43.36
N ASP A 635 11.81 14.24 -42.90
CA ASP A 635 12.04 15.65 -43.23
C ASP A 635 13.27 16.21 -42.52
N PHE A 636 13.64 15.56 -41.36
CA PHE A 636 14.72 16.04 -40.51
C PHE A 636 15.37 14.90 -39.69
N ILE A 637 16.69 14.87 -39.63
CA ILE A 637 17.46 13.88 -38.89
C ILE A 637 18.47 14.62 -37.99
N LEU A 638 18.47 14.33 -36.68
CA LEU A 638 19.31 15.02 -35.71
C LEU A 638 20.08 14.07 -34.79
N ASN A 639 21.37 14.33 -34.62
CA ASN A 639 22.14 13.77 -33.52
C ASN A 639 21.87 14.58 -32.24
N VAL A 640 21.20 13.96 -31.27
CA VAL A 640 20.79 14.61 -30.02
C VAL A 640 21.99 14.96 -29.14
N ASP A 641 23.13 14.28 -29.30
CA ASP A 641 24.32 14.56 -28.48
C ASP A 641 25.04 15.85 -28.87
N THR A 642 24.87 16.31 -30.10
CA THR A 642 25.50 17.55 -30.58
C THR A 642 25.01 18.78 -29.81
N LEU A 643 23.73 18.81 -29.47
CA LEU A 643 23.08 19.93 -28.80
C LEU A 643 22.61 19.59 -27.36
N GLY A 644 22.49 18.31 -27.04
CA GLY A 644 21.75 17.86 -25.85
C GLY A 644 20.24 17.80 -26.10
N VAL A 645 19.50 17.17 -25.17
CA VAL A 645 18.06 16.91 -25.34
C VAL A 645 17.24 18.19 -25.44
N GLU A 646 17.52 19.17 -24.61
CA GLU A 646 16.76 20.42 -24.46
C GLU A 646 16.99 21.35 -25.65
N GLU A 647 18.24 21.57 -26.03
CA GLU A 647 18.56 22.40 -27.19
C GLU A 647 18.14 21.72 -28.49
N SER A 648 18.17 20.39 -28.57
CA SER A 648 17.57 19.64 -29.69
C SER A 648 16.09 19.90 -29.80
N ALA A 649 15.35 19.93 -28.68
CA ALA A 649 13.91 20.24 -28.68
C ALA A 649 13.66 21.69 -29.16
N LYS A 650 14.43 22.68 -28.72
CA LYS A 650 14.34 24.07 -29.17
C LYS A 650 14.62 24.20 -30.66
N PHE A 651 15.69 23.58 -31.12
CA PHE A 651 16.07 23.60 -32.53
C PHE A 651 14.99 23.00 -33.43
N ILE A 652 14.41 21.89 -33.02
CA ILE A 652 13.29 21.28 -33.74
C ILE A 652 12.05 22.17 -33.68
N LEU A 653 11.77 22.80 -32.54
CA LEU A 653 10.66 23.73 -32.38
C LEU A 653 10.77 24.91 -33.39
N GLU A 654 11.95 25.51 -33.49
CA GLU A 654 12.20 26.57 -34.46
C GLU A 654 12.02 26.08 -35.90
N TYR A 655 12.55 24.89 -36.23
CA TYR A 655 12.38 24.28 -37.55
C TYR A 655 10.90 24.07 -37.87
N VAL A 656 10.15 23.49 -36.94
CA VAL A 656 8.74 23.19 -37.07
C VAL A 656 7.89 24.46 -37.25
N LEU A 657 8.18 25.52 -36.48
CA LEU A 657 7.45 26.81 -36.59
C LEU A 657 7.78 27.59 -37.89
N ARG A 658 8.97 27.39 -38.44
CA ARG A 658 9.38 28.03 -39.71
C ARG A 658 9.06 27.19 -40.95
N SER A 659 8.72 25.92 -40.74
CA SER A 659 8.34 25.02 -41.84
C SER A 659 7.08 25.51 -42.49
N LYS A 660 7.08 25.58 -43.84
CA LYS A 660 5.89 25.91 -44.64
C LYS A 660 4.89 24.76 -44.75
N LYS A 661 5.20 23.60 -44.20
CA LYS A 661 4.31 22.44 -44.21
C LYS A 661 3.14 22.58 -43.24
#